data_db3726ec68b8c4f51e1aa5dae1fc5eb3
#
_entry.id   db3726ec68b8c4f51e1aa5dae1fc5eb3
#
_cell.length_a   1.000
_cell.length_b   1.000
_cell.length_c   1.000
_cell.angle_alpha   90.00
_cell.angle_beta   90.00
_cell.angle_gamma   90.00
#
_symmetry.space_group_name_H-M   'P 1'
#
loop_
_entity.id
_entity.type
_entity.pdbx_description
1 polymer ?
#
loop_
_entity_poly.entity_id
_entity_poly.type
_entity_poly.pdbx_seq_one_letter_code
_entity_poly.pdbx_strand_id
1 'polypeptide(L)'
;MTYKEFLESKIELATDSGFVVETEKVNKVLKPHQRDAVMWALKGGRRALFESFGLGKTVQELEFCHLAAEHEDGRALVVLPLGVKQEFTRDAVEVLGYEKPEYCRTMEEVEKSTSQIVLTNYERVRDGDIRPEYFCATSLDEASVLRSFGSKTYQTFLDKFKNVPYKLVATATPSPNKYKELIHYAGYLEVMDTGQALTRFFQRDSTKANNLTLYPNMEDEFWMWVSSWALFITKPSDLNPDYSDEGYDLPPLDVRWHELPVHYGDTADRDGQIQLFQEAAEGLKEAAAVKRDSIDKRVAEMKRIVAESPEEHFLLWHDLENERHAIKKALPEVVDIYGSMDYDLREKRVIEFSEGRTKLFATKKSLSGSGCNFQRYCHREIFLGIDYEFNDFIQAVHRCYRFLQKEPVVIDIIYMENERQIKEALLEKWKNHNHMVAKMIEIVKKYGLNSENKAQRLERKMGVEGSREERTVRGNHYEAVYGDCVEETRAMETNSIDLIHTSIPFGNHYEYSANYNDFGHNQNTDRFFEQMDFLTPELLRVLKPGRVAAIHVKDRVLFGNATGTGMPTIEPFHALCIEHYMKYGFQYFGMITVVTDVVRENNQTYRLGWTEQCKDGSKMGVGCPEYILLFRKLPTDRSTAYADVPVKKSKEDYTRAQWQIDAHGYWRSSGDRLVSKEELKDFPVDSLQKVYRDYSRGTVYDYAEHVKLAEDLDENGKLPATFMVVAPGSWNQLEVWDDINRMRTLNTTQSRRRAQMHVCPLQIDIVERIINRYSNEGDTVYDPFGGLMTVPMTAVKMHRYGKGCELNPDYFRDGVGYLQAAENEVDEPTLFDFMPEVAQ
;
A
#
# COMPACT_ATOMS: atom_id res chain seq x y z
N MET A 1 -16.50 4.17 25.90
CA MET A 1 -16.35 3.17 24.81
C MET A 1 -15.72 1.93 25.40
N THR A 2 -16.33 0.78 25.27
CA THR A 2 -15.73 -0.51 25.64
C THR A 2 -14.69 -0.94 24.61
N TYR A 3 -13.83 -1.90 24.95
CA TYR A 3 -12.86 -2.42 23.98
C TYR A 3 -13.52 -3.06 22.75
N LYS A 4 -14.62 -3.76 22.96
CA LYS A 4 -15.42 -4.35 21.87
C LYS A 4 -15.98 -3.27 20.94
N GLU A 5 -16.61 -2.22 21.49
CA GLU A 5 -17.11 -1.08 20.70
C GLU A 5 -15.97 -0.37 19.92
N PHE A 6 -14.77 -0.29 20.52
CA PHE A 6 -13.61 0.25 19.84
C PHE A 6 -13.21 -0.62 18.63
N LEU A 7 -13.14 -1.95 18.81
CA LEU A 7 -12.80 -2.87 17.71
C LEU A 7 -13.85 -2.83 16.59
N GLU A 8 -15.13 -2.78 16.94
CA GLU A 8 -16.23 -2.61 15.97
C GLU A 8 -16.07 -1.31 15.17
N SER A 9 -15.58 -0.25 15.80
CA SER A 9 -15.34 1.04 15.14
C SER A 9 -14.16 1.04 14.14
N LYS A 10 -13.34 -0.02 14.14
CA LYS A 10 -12.26 -0.19 13.14
C LYS A 10 -12.77 -0.70 11.79
N ILE A 11 -14.02 -1.20 11.72
CA ILE A 11 -14.65 -1.62 10.48
C ILE A 11 -14.96 -0.38 9.69
N GLU A 12 -14.17 -0.13 8.66
CA GLU A 12 -14.34 1.01 7.80
C GLU A 12 -14.98 0.60 6.49
N LEU A 13 -16.24 0.93 6.37
CA LEU A 13 -16.95 1.02 5.11
C LEU A 13 -17.23 2.49 4.84
N ALA A 14 -17.43 2.84 3.58
CA ALA A 14 -17.80 4.21 3.22
C ALA A 14 -19.13 4.58 3.92
N THR A 15 -19.12 5.67 4.63
CA THR A 15 -20.31 6.21 5.28
C THR A 15 -21.28 6.81 4.27
N ASP A 16 -22.57 6.75 4.58
CA ASP A 16 -23.58 7.47 3.82
C ASP A 16 -23.59 8.94 4.30
N SER A 17 -23.10 9.84 3.46
CA SER A 17 -23.01 11.29 3.72
C SER A 17 -24.00 12.13 2.88
N GLY A 18 -24.82 11.46 2.09
CA GLY A 18 -25.78 12.10 1.19
C GLY A 18 -27.21 12.09 1.73
N PHE A 19 -28.17 12.01 0.84
CA PHE A 19 -29.60 12.04 1.15
C PHE A 19 -30.36 10.93 0.43
N VAL A 20 -31.50 10.54 0.99
CA VAL A 20 -32.40 9.53 0.42
C VAL A 20 -33.36 10.18 -0.56
N VAL A 21 -33.46 9.64 -1.76
CA VAL A 21 -34.40 10.08 -2.80
C VAL A 21 -35.50 9.04 -2.95
N GLU A 22 -36.75 9.51 -3.01
CA GLU A 22 -37.89 8.66 -3.33
C GLU A 22 -37.85 8.24 -4.81
N THR A 23 -38.20 7.00 -5.10
CA THR A 23 -38.16 6.43 -6.44
C THR A 23 -38.94 7.23 -7.48
N GLU A 24 -40.04 7.89 -7.05
CA GLU A 24 -40.92 8.68 -7.89
C GLU A 24 -40.27 9.98 -8.38
N LYS A 25 -39.23 10.47 -7.68
CA LYS A 25 -38.47 11.67 -8.06
C LYS A 25 -37.38 11.38 -9.10
N VAL A 26 -36.92 10.14 -9.18
CA VAL A 26 -35.94 9.74 -10.19
C VAL A 26 -36.61 9.68 -11.56
N ASN A 27 -35.93 10.20 -12.58
CA ASN A 27 -36.42 10.25 -13.94
C ASN A 27 -36.87 8.87 -14.44
N LYS A 28 -38.10 8.76 -14.90
CA LYS A 28 -38.74 7.50 -15.29
C LYS A 28 -38.10 6.83 -16.51
N VAL A 29 -37.30 7.55 -17.29
CA VAL A 29 -36.58 7.04 -18.45
C VAL A 29 -35.41 6.13 -18.03
N LEU A 30 -34.88 6.31 -16.82
CA LEU A 30 -33.80 5.47 -16.31
C LEU A 30 -34.26 4.02 -16.16
N LYS A 31 -33.44 3.10 -16.65
CA LYS A 31 -33.65 1.67 -16.45
C LYS A 31 -33.51 1.31 -14.96
N PRO A 32 -34.10 0.20 -14.49
CA PRO A 32 -34.08 -0.16 -13.08
C PRO A 32 -32.68 -0.13 -12.43
N HIS A 33 -31.66 -0.72 -13.07
CA HIS A 33 -30.28 -0.71 -12.57
C HIS A 33 -29.69 0.68 -12.48
N GLN A 34 -29.97 1.56 -13.44
CA GLN A 34 -29.50 2.94 -13.46
C GLN A 34 -30.12 3.75 -12.31
N ARG A 35 -31.43 3.58 -12.10
CA ARG A 35 -32.15 4.22 -11.00
C ARG A 35 -31.57 3.80 -9.65
N ASP A 36 -31.38 2.49 -9.43
CA ASP A 36 -30.83 1.99 -8.17
C ASP A 36 -29.41 2.48 -7.92
N ALA A 37 -28.58 2.54 -8.95
CA ALA A 37 -27.21 3.08 -8.88
C ALA A 37 -27.19 4.57 -8.52
N VAL A 38 -28.07 5.38 -9.12
CA VAL A 38 -28.21 6.82 -8.81
C VAL A 38 -28.72 7.03 -7.38
N MET A 39 -29.75 6.31 -6.96
CA MET A 39 -30.29 6.39 -5.60
C MET A 39 -29.23 6.00 -4.55
N TRP A 40 -28.48 4.92 -4.81
CA TRP A 40 -27.38 4.51 -3.97
C TRP A 40 -26.25 5.56 -3.92
N ALA A 41 -25.91 6.16 -5.06
CA ALA A 41 -24.88 7.18 -5.14
C ALA A 41 -25.29 8.46 -4.38
N LEU A 42 -26.54 8.91 -4.49
CA LEU A 42 -27.08 10.06 -3.78
C LEU A 42 -27.16 9.81 -2.26
N LYS A 43 -27.60 8.61 -1.84
CA LYS A 43 -27.60 8.24 -0.42
C LYS A 43 -26.17 8.25 0.14
N GLY A 44 -25.22 7.73 -0.62
CA GLY A 44 -23.83 7.73 -0.23
C GLY A 44 -23.14 9.08 -0.28
N GLY A 45 -23.62 9.99 -1.11
CA GLY A 45 -23.07 11.34 -1.31
C GLY A 45 -21.76 11.37 -2.08
N ARG A 46 -20.88 10.37 -1.88
CA ARG A 46 -19.53 10.27 -2.46
C ARG A 46 -19.28 8.84 -2.93
N ARG A 47 -19.51 8.57 -4.23
CA ARG A 47 -19.50 7.21 -4.79
C ARG A 47 -18.84 7.18 -6.17
N ALA A 48 -18.51 5.97 -6.61
CA ALA A 48 -17.95 5.70 -7.92
C ALA A 48 -18.84 4.68 -8.68
N LEU A 49 -19.05 4.96 -9.98
CA LEU A 49 -19.69 4.05 -10.92
C LEU A 49 -18.63 3.46 -11.86
N PHE A 50 -18.15 2.30 -11.51
CA PHE A 50 -17.19 1.53 -12.32
C PHE A 50 -17.95 0.50 -13.17
N GLU A 51 -18.84 1.01 -13.98
CA GLU A 51 -19.73 0.23 -14.81
C GLU A 51 -19.12 -0.04 -16.18
N SER A 52 -19.38 -1.21 -16.74
CA SER A 52 -18.93 -1.55 -18.08
C SER A 52 -19.49 -0.59 -19.14
N PHE A 53 -18.96 -0.69 -20.34
CA PHE A 53 -19.39 0.14 -21.46
C PHE A 53 -20.84 -0.14 -21.85
N GLY A 54 -21.61 0.90 -22.12
CA GLY A 54 -22.99 0.80 -22.58
C GLY A 54 -24.06 0.72 -21.51
N LEU A 55 -23.70 0.77 -20.20
CA LEU A 55 -24.68 0.77 -19.10
C LEU A 55 -25.35 2.14 -18.86
N GLY A 56 -24.95 3.17 -19.60
CA GLY A 56 -25.57 4.49 -19.55
C GLY A 56 -25.09 5.37 -18.41
N LYS A 57 -23.78 5.36 -18.12
CA LYS A 57 -23.17 6.25 -17.11
C LYS A 57 -23.54 7.71 -17.31
N THR A 58 -23.54 8.21 -18.55
CA THR A 58 -23.87 9.61 -18.87
C THR A 58 -25.22 10.05 -18.31
N VAL A 59 -26.27 9.25 -18.49
CA VAL A 59 -27.61 9.59 -17.95
C VAL A 59 -27.64 9.46 -16.43
N GLN A 60 -26.89 8.55 -15.84
CA GLN A 60 -26.77 8.41 -14.38
C GLN A 60 -26.03 9.60 -13.75
N GLU A 61 -24.95 10.08 -14.37
CA GLU A 61 -24.19 11.25 -13.94
C GLU A 61 -25.03 12.53 -14.01
N LEU A 62 -25.77 12.71 -15.10
CA LEU A 62 -26.69 13.84 -15.28
C LEU A 62 -27.81 13.80 -14.23
N GLU A 63 -28.41 12.63 -14.00
CA GLU A 63 -29.48 12.46 -13.00
C GLU A 63 -28.97 12.71 -11.59
N PHE A 64 -27.80 12.15 -11.23
CA PHE A 64 -27.15 12.43 -9.94
C PHE A 64 -26.92 13.92 -9.72
N CYS A 65 -26.36 14.60 -10.72
CA CYS A 65 -26.10 16.04 -10.67
C CYS A 65 -27.38 16.87 -10.57
N HIS A 66 -28.42 16.48 -11.31
CA HIS A 66 -29.71 17.18 -11.29
C HIS A 66 -30.39 17.09 -9.92
N LEU A 67 -30.52 15.86 -9.39
CA LEU A 67 -31.18 15.65 -8.10
C LEU A 67 -30.40 16.22 -6.93
N ALA A 68 -29.07 16.19 -6.97
CA ALA A 68 -28.25 16.83 -5.93
C ALA A 68 -28.36 18.38 -5.99
N ALA A 69 -28.36 18.96 -7.19
CA ALA A 69 -28.54 20.39 -7.37
C ALA A 69 -29.95 20.87 -6.98
N GLU A 70 -30.98 20.07 -7.24
CA GLU A 70 -32.35 20.34 -6.81
C GLU A 70 -32.48 20.26 -5.27
N HIS A 71 -31.83 19.28 -4.65
CA HIS A 71 -31.85 19.10 -3.20
C HIS A 71 -31.21 20.27 -2.44
N GLU A 72 -30.08 20.79 -2.95
CA GLU A 72 -29.31 21.86 -2.32
C GLU A 72 -29.73 23.26 -2.79
N ASP A 73 -30.73 23.36 -3.69
CA ASP A 73 -31.05 24.64 -4.39
C ASP A 73 -29.80 25.29 -4.99
N GLY A 74 -28.96 24.48 -5.62
CA GLY A 74 -27.63 24.83 -6.07
C GLY A 74 -27.36 24.46 -7.53
N ARG A 75 -26.08 24.37 -7.88
CA ARG A 75 -25.60 24.01 -9.23
C ARG A 75 -24.64 22.85 -9.17
N ALA A 76 -24.63 22.05 -10.23
CA ALA A 76 -23.74 20.89 -10.38
C ALA A 76 -22.73 21.11 -11.52
N LEU A 77 -21.56 20.49 -11.38
CA LEU A 77 -20.48 20.51 -12.36
C LEU A 77 -20.19 19.09 -12.87
N VAL A 78 -20.23 18.91 -14.18
CA VAL A 78 -19.72 17.69 -14.83
C VAL A 78 -18.39 18.01 -15.49
N VAL A 79 -17.34 17.31 -15.08
CA VAL A 79 -16.01 17.40 -15.68
C VAL A 79 -15.82 16.19 -16.61
N LEU A 80 -15.58 16.46 -17.89
CA LEU A 80 -15.59 15.45 -18.93
C LEU A 80 -14.48 15.66 -19.97
N PRO A 81 -14.06 14.63 -20.71
CA PRO A 81 -13.25 14.79 -21.91
C PRO A 81 -14.03 15.57 -22.97
N LEU A 82 -13.35 16.50 -23.67
CA LEU A 82 -14.00 17.37 -24.66
C LEU A 82 -14.80 16.62 -25.74
N GLY A 83 -14.36 15.38 -26.06
CA GLY A 83 -14.99 14.59 -27.11
C GLY A 83 -16.41 14.09 -26.81
N VAL A 84 -16.81 14.05 -25.53
CA VAL A 84 -18.15 13.55 -25.10
C VAL A 84 -19.16 14.65 -24.77
N LYS A 85 -18.77 15.91 -24.85
CA LYS A 85 -19.63 17.06 -24.55
C LYS A 85 -20.99 17.01 -25.23
N GLN A 86 -21.04 16.61 -26.49
CA GLN A 86 -22.29 16.56 -27.26
C GLN A 86 -23.19 15.41 -26.81
N GLU A 87 -22.60 14.28 -26.42
CA GLU A 87 -23.34 13.14 -25.86
C GLU A 87 -24.06 13.56 -24.57
N PHE A 88 -23.36 14.23 -23.64
CA PHE A 88 -23.96 14.77 -22.43
C PHE A 88 -25.08 15.79 -22.73
N THR A 89 -24.86 16.68 -23.69
CA THR A 89 -25.86 17.66 -24.07
C THR A 89 -27.10 17.01 -24.69
N ARG A 90 -26.92 16.04 -25.59
CA ARG A 90 -28.00 15.30 -26.22
C ARG A 90 -28.77 14.49 -25.19
N ASP A 91 -28.07 13.73 -24.35
CA ASP A 91 -28.70 12.84 -23.37
C ASP A 91 -29.48 13.64 -22.30
N ALA A 92 -28.99 14.81 -21.90
CA ALA A 92 -29.73 15.72 -21.02
C ALA A 92 -31.05 16.19 -21.65
N VAL A 93 -31.02 16.62 -22.89
CA VAL A 93 -32.19 17.24 -23.58
C VAL A 93 -33.12 16.19 -24.15
N GLU A 94 -32.58 15.22 -24.95
CA GLU A 94 -33.41 14.28 -25.73
C GLU A 94 -33.81 13.04 -24.95
N VAL A 95 -32.98 12.60 -23.99
CA VAL A 95 -33.28 11.41 -23.19
C VAL A 95 -33.94 11.78 -21.87
N LEU A 96 -33.34 12.70 -21.10
CA LEU A 96 -33.82 13.04 -19.77
C LEU A 96 -34.88 14.16 -19.77
N GLY A 97 -34.97 14.96 -20.84
CA GLY A 97 -35.90 16.09 -20.93
C GLY A 97 -35.51 17.27 -20.06
N TYR A 98 -34.22 17.39 -19.70
CA TYR A 98 -33.72 18.49 -18.90
C TYR A 98 -33.36 19.71 -19.75
N GLU A 99 -33.12 20.85 -19.07
CA GLU A 99 -32.55 22.01 -19.72
C GLU A 99 -31.17 21.67 -20.28
N LYS A 100 -30.82 22.33 -21.37
CA LYS A 100 -29.53 22.11 -22.04
C LYS A 100 -28.37 22.50 -21.10
N PRO A 101 -27.46 21.60 -20.72
CA PRO A 101 -26.28 21.94 -19.95
C PRO A 101 -25.36 22.89 -20.73
N GLU A 102 -24.83 23.91 -20.06
CA GLU A 102 -23.89 24.84 -20.66
C GLU A 102 -22.45 24.45 -20.42
N TYR A 103 -21.65 24.48 -21.47
CA TYR A 103 -20.23 24.27 -21.37
C TYR A 103 -19.50 25.59 -21.08
N CYS A 104 -18.90 25.70 -19.88
CA CYS A 104 -18.19 26.89 -19.42
C CYS A 104 -16.68 26.63 -19.36
N ARG A 105 -15.92 27.66 -19.76
CA ARG A 105 -14.44 27.65 -19.75
C ARG A 105 -13.85 28.46 -18.60
N THR A 106 -14.60 29.39 -18.06
CA THR A 106 -14.18 30.29 -16.99
C THR A 106 -15.29 30.48 -15.97
N MET A 107 -14.93 30.91 -14.75
CA MET A 107 -15.94 31.28 -13.74
C MET A 107 -16.86 32.40 -14.17
N GLU A 108 -16.41 33.37 -14.98
CA GLU A 108 -17.25 34.44 -15.51
C GLU A 108 -18.37 33.88 -16.40
N GLU A 109 -18.08 32.85 -17.22
CA GLU A 109 -19.11 32.16 -18.02
C GLU A 109 -20.07 31.38 -17.11
N VAL A 110 -19.57 30.76 -16.04
CA VAL A 110 -20.41 30.07 -15.05
C VAL A 110 -21.36 31.04 -14.36
N GLU A 111 -20.90 32.19 -13.94
CA GLU A 111 -21.73 33.22 -13.25
C GLU A 111 -22.81 33.79 -14.16
N LYS A 112 -22.54 33.87 -15.47
CA LYS A 112 -23.53 34.34 -16.48
C LYS A 112 -24.51 33.24 -16.91
N SER A 113 -24.15 32.01 -16.76
CA SER A 113 -25.00 30.87 -17.12
C SER A 113 -26.16 30.70 -16.15
N THR A 114 -27.31 30.36 -16.67
CA THR A 114 -28.52 30.02 -15.91
C THR A 114 -28.70 28.50 -15.75
N SER A 115 -27.87 27.72 -16.43
CA SER A 115 -27.99 26.25 -16.41
C SER A 115 -27.71 25.67 -15.02
N GLN A 116 -28.57 24.79 -14.59
CA GLN A 116 -28.39 24.06 -13.33
C GLN A 116 -27.16 23.10 -13.38
N ILE A 117 -26.91 22.51 -14.55
CA ILE A 117 -25.75 21.64 -14.79
C ILE A 117 -24.77 22.35 -15.71
N VAL A 118 -23.55 22.53 -15.24
CA VAL A 118 -22.44 23.10 -16.02
C VAL A 118 -21.50 21.97 -16.47
N LEU A 119 -21.10 22.01 -17.75
CA LEU A 119 -20.08 21.10 -18.29
C LEU A 119 -18.75 21.83 -18.39
N THR A 120 -17.65 21.13 -18.12
CA THR A 120 -16.29 21.64 -18.38
C THR A 120 -15.32 20.47 -18.64
N ASN A 121 -14.05 20.77 -18.95
CA ASN A 121 -13.04 19.74 -19.13
C ASN A 121 -11.97 19.77 -18.03
N TYR A 122 -11.21 18.69 -17.91
CA TYR A 122 -10.21 18.47 -16.86
C TYR A 122 -9.15 19.56 -16.79
N GLU A 123 -8.71 20.08 -17.95
CA GLU A 123 -7.69 21.12 -18.03
C GLU A 123 -8.15 22.43 -17.38
N ARG A 124 -9.41 22.83 -17.59
CA ARG A 124 -9.96 24.07 -17.04
C ARG A 124 -10.00 24.04 -15.52
N VAL A 125 -10.36 22.91 -14.95
CA VAL A 125 -10.33 22.72 -13.50
C VAL A 125 -8.90 22.69 -12.98
N ARG A 126 -8.02 21.90 -13.63
CA ARG A 126 -6.61 21.77 -13.22
C ARG A 126 -5.90 23.14 -13.25
N ASP A 127 -6.13 23.92 -14.28
CA ASP A 127 -5.45 25.21 -14.50
C ASP A 127 -6.08 26.35 -13.68
N GLY A 128 -7.25 26.11 -13.05
CA GLY A 128 -7.87 27.04 -12.12
C GLY A 128 -8.91 27.97 -12.74
N ASP A 129 -9.27 27.75 -13.99
CA ASP A 129 -10.27 28.54 -14.71
C ASP A 129 -11.69 28.30 -14.14
N ILE A 130 -11.94 27.09 -13.63
CA ILE A 130 -13.19 26.69 -12.96
C ILE A 130 -12.86 26.26 -11.53
N ARG A 131 -13.69 26.70 -10.59
CA ARG A 131 -13.58 26.42 -9.15
C ARG A 131 -14.68 25.45 -8.71
N PRO A 132 -14.34 24.17 -8.44
CA PRO A 132 -15.31 23.15 -8.05
C PRO A 132 -16.06 23.47 -6.76
N GLU A 133 -15.43 24.16 -5.82
CA GLU A 133 -16.03 24.57 -4.53
C GLU A 133 -17.25 25.49 -4.66
N TYR A 134 -17.49 26.03 -5.85
CA TYR A 134 -18.70 26.81 -6.18
C TYR A 134 -19.95 25.94 -6.33
N PHE A 135 -19.76 24.64 -6.59
CA PHE A 135 -20.85 23.71 -6.91
C PHE A 135 -21.18 22.81 -5.74
N CYS A 136 -22.46 22.49 -5.54
CA CYS A 136 -22.92 21.56 -4.51
C CYS A 136 -22.64 20.10 -4.89
N ALA A 137 -22.62 19.79 -6.18
CA ALA A 137 -22.37 18.44 -6.68
C ALA A 137 -21.39 18.46 -7.85
N THR A 138 -20.58 17.41 -7.95
CA THR A 138 -19.66 17.21 -9.07
C THR A 138 -19.67 15.78 -9.57
N SER A 139 -19.60 15.59 -10.89
CA SER A 139 -19.33 14.29 -11.51
C SER A 139 -18.07 14.36 -12.39
N LEU A 140 -17.26 13.32 -12.34
CA LEU A 140 -16.07 13.16 -13.18
C LEU A 140 -16.30 12.00 -14.16
N ASP A 141 -16.55 12.30 -15.44
CA ASP A 141 -16.65 11.29 -16.49
C ASP A 141 -15.27 10.89 -17.01
N GLU A 142 -15.08 9.62 -17.28
CA GLU A 142 -13.77 9.01 -17.63
C GLU A 142 -12.65 9.39 -16.64
N ALA A 143 -12.93 9.27 -15.35
CA ALA A 143 -12.05 9.69 -14.26
C ALA A 143 -10.73 8.91 -14.16
N SER A 144 -10.38 8.14 -15.18
CA SER A 144 -9.11 7.39 -15.25
C SER A 144 -7.86 8.26 -15.08
N VAL A 145 -7.97 9.57 -15.24
CA VAL A 145 -6.89 10.55 -14.95
C VAL A 145 -6.49 10.59 -13.47
N LEU A 146 -7.37 10.14 -12.55
CA LEU A 146 -7.08 10.09 -11.11
C LEU A 146 -6.21 8.91 -10.67
N ARG A 147 -5.90 7.95 -11.55
CA ARG A 147 -5.15 6.72 -11.20
C ARG A 147 -3.71 6.97 -10.76
N SER A 148 -3.11 8.08 -11.13
CA SER A 148 -1.70 8.38 -10.85
C SER A 148 -1.56 9.41 -9.74
N PHE A 149 -1.12 8.98 -8.57
CA PHE A 149 -0.87 9.86 -7.41
C PHE A 149 0.07 11.02 -7.73
N GLY A 150 1.13 10.77 -8.52
CA GLY A 150 2.14 11.78 -8.89
C GLY A 150 1.70 12.74 -10.00
N SER A 151 0.51 12.58 -10.59
CA SER A 151 0.05 13.47 -11.64
C SER A 151 -0.37 14.83 -11.08
N LYS A 152 -0.03 15.91 -11.80
CA LYS A 152 -0.45 17.27 -11.44
C LYS A 152 -1.98 17.35 -11.32
N THR A 153 -2.71 16.68 -12.19
CA THR A 153 -4.18 16.66 -12.18
C THR A 153 -4.72 16.06 -10.89
N TYR A 154 -4.22 14.89 -10.48
CA TYR A 154 -4.67 14.24 -9.24
C TYR A 154 -4.42 15.13 -8.01
N GLN A 155 -3.20 15.65 -7.84
CA GLN A 155 -2.85 16.51 -6.70
C GLN A 155 -3.70 17.78 -6.65
N THR A 156 -3.92 18.40 -7.80
CA THR A 156 -4.78 19.59 -7.88
C THR A 156 -6.25 19.28 -7.54
N PHE A 157 -6.75 18.11 -7.98
CA PHE A 157 -8.15 17.73 -7.75
C PHE A 157 -8.40 17.35 -6.30
N LEU A 158 -7.45 16.70 -5.61
CA LEU A 158 -7.57 16.44 -4.17
C LEU A 158 -7.81 17.73 -3.37
N ASP A 159 -7.10 18.80 -3.70
CA ASP A 159 -7.20 20.07 -3.01
C ASP A 159 -8.49 20.83 -3.38
N LYS A 160 -8.75 20.98 -4.68
CA LYS A 160 -9.87 21.82 -5.17
C LYS A 160 -11.27 21.23 -4.93
N PHE A 161 -11.40 19.90 -4.84
CA PHE A 161 -12.70 19.25 -4.62
C PHE A 161 -12.97 18.92 -3.15
N LYS A 162 -12.06 19.24 -2.24
CA LYS A 162 -12.16 18.87 -0.82
C LYS A 162 -13.47 19.29 -0.13
N ASN A 163 -14.05 20.40 -0.50
CA ASN A 163 -15.25 20.94 0.13
C ASN A 163 -16.54 20.69 -0.66
N VAL A 164 -16.49 19.93 -1.75
CA VAL A 164 -17.68 19.60 -2.52
C VAL A 164 -18.49 18.53 -1.79
N PRO A 165 -19.77 18.77 -1.45
CA PRO A 165 -20.57 17.80 -0.69
C PRO A 165 -20.80 16.48 -1.43
N TYR A 166 -21.31 16.56 -2.68
CA TYR A 166 -21.67 15.39 -3.47
C TYR A 166 -20.66 15.17 -4.60
N LYS A 167 -20.07 13.98 -4.63
CA LYS A 167 -19.04 13.62 -5.61
C LYS A 167 -19.37 12.28 -6.27
N LEU A 168 -19.45 12.29 -7.58
CA LEU A 168 -19.55 11.07 -8.38
C LEU A 168 -18.32 10.93 -9.26
N VAL A 169 -17.85 9.70 -9.41
CA VAL A 169 -16.77 9.33 -10.30
C VAL A 169 -17.26 8.24 -11.23
N ALA A 170 -17.11 8.40 -12.52
CA ALA A 170 -17.53 7.40 -13.50
C ALA A 170 -16.38 6.99 -14.43
N THR A 171 -16.16 5.69 -14.59
CA THR A 171 -15.25 5.12 -15.59
C THR A 171 -15.51 3.64 -15.80
N ALA A 172 -15.27 3.12 -17.01
CA ALA A 172 -15.30 1.70 -17.29
C ALA A 172 -13.96 1.00 -17.00
N THR A 173 -12.88 1.74 -16.80
CA THR A 173 -11.51 1.20 -16.64
C THR A 173 -10.80 1.78 -15.41
N PRO A 174 -11.28 1.49 -14.19
CA PRO A 174 -10.77 2.16 -12.98
C PRO A 174 -9.34 1.74 -12.62
N SER A 175 -8.93 0.51 -12.89
CA SER A 175 -7.63 -0.04 -12.46
C SER A 175 -7.07 -1.05 -13.48
N PRO A 176 -6.62 -0.58 -14.65
CA PRO A 176 -6.10 -1.48 -15.67
C PRO A 176 -4.71 -2.05 -15.37
N ASN A 177 -3.93 -1.41 -14.51
CA ASN A 177 -2.55 -1.82 -14.26
C ASN A 177 -2.36 -2.52 -12.91
N LYS A 178 -2.83 -1.92 -11.83
CA LYS A 178 -2.61 -2.42 -10.46
C LYS A 178 -3.76 -2.02 -9.55
N TYR A 179 -4.20 -2.90 -8.67
CA TYR A 179 -5.30 -2.64 -7.71
C TYR A 179 -5.10 -1.40 -6.83
N LYS A 180 -3.85 -1.03 -6.55
CA LYS A 180 -3.54 0.22 -5.84
C LYS A 180 -4.08 1.48 -6.52
N GLU A 181 -4.42 1.43 -7.81
CA GLU A 181 -5.01 2.58 -8.51
C GLU A 181 -6.41 2.92 -7.97
N LEU A 182 -7.14 1.94 -7.43
CA LEU A 182 -8.46 2.13 -6.82
C LEU A 182 -8.41 3.05 -5.59
N ILE A 183 -7.35 2.99 -4.80
CA ILE A 183 -7.24 3.81 -3.59
C ILE A 183 -7.17 5.32 -3.89
N HIS A 184 -6.75 5.70 -5.09
CA HIS A 184 -6.69 7.10 -5.47
C HIS A 184 -8.09 7.69 -5.66
N TYR A 185 -9.04 6.90 -6.18
CA TYR A 185 -10.45 7.32 -6.23
C TYR A 185 -11.04 7.44 -4.85
N ALA A 186 -10.73 6.51 -3.94
CA ALA A 186 -11.18 6.59 -2.55
C ALA A 186 -10.65 7.85 -1.85
N GLY A 187 -9.38 8.22 -2.12
CA GLY A 187 -8.79 9.47 -1.62
C GLY A 187 -9.51 10.71 -2.16
N TYR A 188 -9.80 10.75 -3.48
CA TYR A 188 -10.57 11.84 -4.09
C TYR A 188 -12.00 11.94 -3.52
N LEU A 189 -12.66 10.81 -3.31
CA LEU A 189 -14.00 10.72 -2.73
C LEU A 189 -14.00 10.96 -1.20
N GLU A 190 -12.85 11.14 -0.58
CA GLU A 190 -12.68 11.29 0.87
C GLU A 190 -13.26 10.12 1.69
N VAL A 191 -13.26 8.93 1.11
CA VAL A 191 -13.66 7.69 1.79
C VAL A 191 -12.57 7.24 2.77
N MET A 192 -11.31 7.31 2.33
CA MET A 192 -10.14 7.01 3.14
C MET A 192 -8.92 7.72 2.53
N ASP A 193 -8.03 8.23 3.38
CA ASP A 193 -6.76 8.79 2.90
C ASP A 193 -5.94 7.77 2.14
N THR A 194 -5.32 8.20 1.04
CA THR A 194 -4.54 7.32 0.16
C THR A 194 -3.39 6.63 0.88
N GLY A 195 -2.72 7.32 1.82
CA GLY A 195 -1.63 6.74 2.60
C GLY A 195 -2.13 5.68 3.59
N GLN A 196 -3.27 5.94 4.22
CA GLN A 196 -3.94 4.98 5.09
C GLN A 196 -4.35 3.72 4.33
N ALA A 197 -5.00 3.86 3.17
CA ALA A 197 -5.42 2.73 2.33
C ALA A 197 -4.23 1.92 1.83
N LEU A 198 -3.11 2.59 1.46
CA LEU A 198 -1.87 1.91 1.07
C LEU A 198 -1.30 1.07 2.22
N THR A 199 -1.22 1.64 3.41
CA THR A 199 -0.67 0.96 4.58
C THR A 199 -1.55 -0.21 5.01
N ARG A 200 -2.86 -0.03 4.95
CA ARG A 200 -3.84 -1.02 5.39
C ARG A 200 -3.89 -2.25 4.49
N PHE A 201 -3.89 -2.05 3.18
CA PHE A 201 -4.21 -3.12 2.23
C PHE A 201 -3.02 -3.63 1.43
N PHE A 202 -1.89 -2.89 1.38
CA PHE A 202 -0.79 -3.21 0.48
C PHE A 202 0.53 -3.41 1.20
N GLN A 203 1.26 -4.44 0.78
CA GLN A 203 2.63 -4.72 1.19
C GLN A 203 3.62 -4.46 0.06
N ARG A 204 4.88 -4.22 0.42
CA ARG A 204 5.96 -4.14 -0.57
C ARG A 204 6.33 -5.54 -1.05
N ASP A 205 6.41 -5.69 -2.34
CA ASP A 205 6.99 -6.88 -2.96
C ASP A 205 8.50 -6.88 -2.73
N SER A 206 8.99 -7.85 -1.96
CA SER A 206 10.42 -7.97 -1.64
C SER A 206 11.28 -8.31 -2.86
N THR A 207 10.68 -8.77 -3.95
CA THR A 207 11.38 -9.20 -5.17
C THR A 207 11.51 -8.10 -6.22
N LYS A 208 10.65 -7.07 -6.16
CA LYS A 208 10.64 -5.97 -7.15
C LYS A 208 10.53 -4.62 -6.45
N ALA A 209 11.53 -3.78 -6.61
CA ALA A 209 11.52 -2.42 -6.08
C ALA A 209 10.28 -1.64 -6.56
N ASN A 210 9.63 -0.91 -5.64
CA ASN A 210 8.42 -0.10 -5.89
C ASN A 210 7.16 -0.87 -6.34
N ASN A 211 7.14 -2.20 -6.23
CA ASN A 211 5.93 -2.97 -6.43
C ASN A 211 5.17 -3.14 -5.11
N LEU A 212 3.87 -2.80 -5.14
CA LEU A 212 2.95 -2.97 -4.03
C LEU A 212 1.91 -4.00 -4.44
N THR A 213 1.73 -5.02 -3.60
CA THR A 213 0.73 -6.07 -3.76
C THR A 213 -0.23 -6.05 -2.57
N LEU A 214 -1.45 -6.51 -2.74
CA LEU A 214 -2.37 -6.70 -1.62
C LEU A 214 -1.79 -7.70 -0.63
N TYR A 215 -1.99 -7.46 0.67
CA TYR A 215 -1.79 -8.50 1.67
C TYR A 215 -2.74 -9.67 1.36
N PRO A 216 -2.26 -10.92 1.25
CA PRO A 216 -3.14 -12.05 0.89
C PRO A 216 -4.31 -12.25 1.86
N ASN A 217 -4.11 -11.95 3.15
CA ASN A 217 -5.10 -12.04 4.20
C ASN A 217 -6.10 -10.87 4.22
N MET A 218 -5.81 -9.77 3.51
CA MET A 218 -6.65 -8.57 3.44
C MET A 218 -7.44 -8.45 2.13
N GLU A 219 -7.31 -9.40 1.21
CA GLU A 219 -7.95 -9.31 -0.10
C GLU A 219 -9.47 -9.19 -0.01
N ASP A 220 -10.11 -10.05 0.79
CA ASP A 220 -11.57 -10.01 0.98
C ASP A 220 -12.03 -8.69 1.61
N GLU A 221 -11.31 -8.19 2.61
CA GLU A 221 -11.62 -6.93 3.26
C GLU A 221 -11.46 -5.75 2.31
N PHE A 222 -10.38 -5.73 1.53
CA PHE A 222 -10.16 -4.73 0.50
C PHE A 222 -11.32 -4.66 -0.49
N TRP A 223 -11.78 -5.80 -1.03
CA TRP A 223 -12.88 -5.82 -1.99
C TRP A 223 -14.22 -5.47 -1.35
N MET A 224 -14.46 -5.86 -0.10
CA MET A 224 -15.64 -5.42 0.65
C MET A 224 -15.63 -3.91 0.88
N TRP A 225 -14.49 -3.35 1.27
CA TRP A 225 -14.31 -1.91 1.40
C TRP A 225 -14.51 -1.19 0.07
N VAL A 226 -13.90 -1.65 -1.03
CA VAL A 226 -14.11 -1.06 -2.36
C VAL A 226 -15.58 -1.08 -2.73
N SER A 227 -16.29 -2.20 -2.51
CA SER A 227 -17.71 -2.32 -2.84
C SER A 227 -18.63 -1.40 -2.02
N SER A 228 -18.15 -0.83 -0.91
CA SER A 228 -18.93 0.11 -0.11
C SER A 228 -19.04 1.51 -0.72
N TRP A 229 -18.12 1.87 -1.61
CA TRP A 229 -18.07 3.18 -2.27
C TRP A 229 -18.00 3.12 -3.80
N ALA A 230 -17.76 1.95 -4.41
CA ALA A 230 -17.68 1.76 -5.84
C ALA A 230 -18.62 0.64 -6.29
N LEU A 231 -19.43 0.93 -7.30
CA LEU A 231 -20.33 -0.04 -7.93
C LEU A 231 -19.67 -0.59 -9.20
N PHE A 232 -19.53 -1.93 -9.26
CA PHE A 232 -19.02 -2.64 -10.44
C PHE A 232 -20.11 -3.55 -10.97
N ILE A 233 -20.57 -3.28 -12.17
CA ILE A 233 -21.51 -4.13 -12.91
C ILE A 233 -21.12 -4.19 -14.38
N THR A 234 -21.40 -5.31 -15.02
CA THR A 234 -21.23 -5.49 -16.48
C THR A 234 -22.56 -5.56 -17.19
N LYS A 235 -23.62 -5.94 -16.49
CA LYS A 235 -24.99 -6.02 -16.97
C LYS A 235 -26.02 -5.85 -15.84
N PRO A 236 -27.28 -5.55 -16.12
CA PRO A 236 -28.30 -5.27 -15.11
C PRO A 236 -28.47 -6.37 -14.07
N SER A 237 -28.44 -7.65 -14.48
CA SER A 237 -28.61 -8.79 -13.56
C SER A 237 -27.46 -8.98 -12.55
N ASP A 238 -26.33 -8.29 -12.74
CA ASP A 238 -25.26 -8.28 -11.73
C ASP A 238 -25.70 -7.54 -10.46
N LEU A 239 -26.57 -6.53 -10.61
CA LEU A 239 -27.11 -5.76 -9.48
C LEU A 239 -28.32 -6.44 -8.85
N ASN A 240 -29.27 -6.88 -9.67
CA ASN A 240 -30.44 -7.60 -9.23
C ASN A 240 -30.81 -8.68 -10.28
N PRO A 241 -30.86 -9.96 -9.87
CA PRO A 241 -31.21 -11.07 -10.77
C PRO A 241 -32.52 -10.93 -11.55
N ASP A 242 -33.46 -10.14 -11.05
CA ASP A 242 -34.75 -9.90 -11.68
C ASP A 242 -34.69 -8.84 -12.81
N TYR A 243 -33.55 -8.17 -13.00
CA TYR A 243 -33.39 -7.18 -14.06
C TYR A 243 -33.09 -7.84 -15.40
N SER A 244 -33.71 -7.33 -16.46
CA SER A 244 -33.51 -7.82 -17.82
C SER A 244 -32.13 -7.44 -18.35
N ASP A 245 -31.41 -8.43 -18.89
CA ASP A 245 -30.13 -8.25 -19.58
C ASP A 245 -30.33 -8.05 -21.11
N GLU A 246 -31.53 -7.79 -21.59
CA GLU A 246 -31.79 -7.59 -22.99
C GLU A 246 -30.90 -6.46 -23.57
N GLY A 247 -30.12 -6.82 -24.60
CA GLY A 247 -29.14 -5.93 -25.22
C GLY A 247 -27.79 -5.83 -24.50
N TYR A 248 -27.63 -6.40 -23.31
CA TYR A 248 -26.38 -6.41 -22.55
C TYR A 248 -25.63 -7.76 -22.63
N ASP A 249 -26.30 -8.83 -23.03
CA ASP A 249 -25.64 -10.09 -23.34
C ASP A 249 -24.88 -9.96 -24.64
N LEU A 250 -23.57 -9.74 -24.54
CA LEU A 250 -22.71 -9.50 -25.67
C LEU A 250 -22.36 -10.82 -26.38
N PRO A 251 -22.28 -10.81 -27.72
CA PRO A 251 -21.83 -11.96 -28.51
C PRO A 251 -20.34 -12.27 -28.19
N PRO A 252 -19.83 -13.43 -28.65
CA PRO A 252 -18.43 -13.79 -28.47
C PRO A 252 -17.45 -12.72 -29.01
N LEU A 253 -16.37 -12.49 -28.29
CA LEU A 253 -15.24 -11.66 -28.68
C LEU A 253 -14.08 -12.57 -29.13
N ASP A 254 -13.71 -12.48 -30.41
CA ASP A 254 -12.61 -13.23 -31.03
C ASP A 254 -11.40 -12.31 -31.24
N VAL A 255 -10.32 -12.56 -30.50
CA VAL A 255 -9.08 -11.76 -30.59
C VAL A 255 -8.00 -12.54 -31.31
N ARG A 256 -7.60 -12.06 -32.46
CA ARG A 256 -6.62 -12.68 -33.36
C ARG A 256 -5.31 -11.92 -33.36
N TRP A 257 -4.24 -12.62 -33.12
CA TRP A 257 -2.89 -12.03 -33.02
C TRP A 257 -2.09 -12.38 -34.29
N HIS A 258 -1.71 -11.36 -35.05
CA HIS A 258 -0.94 -11.50 -36.30
C HIS A 258 0.51 -11.11 -36.05
N GLU A 259 1.38 -12.11 -35.83
CA GLU A 259 2.81 -11.88 -35.60
C GLU A 259 3.55 -11.77 -36.94
N LEU A 260 4.26 -10.66 -37.12
CA LEU A 260 5.08 -10.44 -38.31
C LEU A 260 6.56 -10.62 -37.99
N PRO A 261 7.32 -11.33 -38.88
CA PRO A 261 8.73 -11.57 -38.63
C PRO A 261 9.57 -10.30 -38.81
N VAL A 262 10.56 -10.16 -37.93
CA VAL A 262 11.62 -9.15 -38.07
C VAL A 262 12.70 -9.70 -38.98
N HIS A 263 13.02 -8.99 -40.10
CA HIS A 263 14.14 -9.36 -40.94
C HIS A 263 15.41 -8.73 -40.36
N TYR A 264 16.30 -9.56 -39.90
CA TYR A 264 17.62 -9.17 -39.44
C TYR A 264 18.52 -8.94 -40.66
N GLY A 265 18.96 -7.71 -40.92
CA GLY A 265 19.97 -7.46 -41.92
C GLY A 265 19.90 -6.18 -42.77
N ASP A 266 18.83 -5.39 -42.71
CA ASP A 266 18.67 -4.27 -43.70
C ASP A 266 18.58 -2.87 -43.06
N THR A 267 18.82 -2.69 -41.79
CA THR A 267 18.82 -1.36 -41.13
C THR A 267 20.17 -1.01 -40.56
N ALA A 268 20.85 -0.11 -41.21
CA ALA A 268 21.95 0.63 -40.62
C ALA A 268 21.36 1.74 -39.72
N ASP A 269 21.95 1.95 -38.54
CA ASP A 269 21.59 3.07 -37.68
C ASP A 269 22.00 4.40 -38.32
N ARG A 270 21.70 5.54 -37.64
CA ARG A 270 22.07 6.89 -38.10
C ARG A 270 23.61 7.07 -38.30
N ASP A 271 24.40 6.20 -37.72
CA ASP A 271 25.85 6.20 -37.76
C ASP A 271 26.42 5.14 -38.75
N GLY A 272 25.55 4.43 -39.49
CA GLY A 272 25.91 3.47 -40.53
C GLY A 272 26.34 2.08 -40.00
N GLN A 273 26.11 1.74 -38.74
CA GLN A 273 26.36 0.41 -38.18
C GLN A 273 25.19 -0.53 -38.43
N ILE A 274 25.46 -1.70 -38.98
CA ILE A 274 24.44 -2.77 -39.12
C ILE A 274 24.21 -3.39 -37.75
N GLN A 275 22.99 -3.21 -37.21
CA GLN A 275 22.57 -3.87 -36.01
C GLN A 275 22.25 -5.33 -36.31
N LEU A 276 23.04 -6.25 -35.77
CA LEU A 276 22.86 -7.70 -35.85
C LEU A 276 21.68 -8.23 -35.05
N PHE A 277 21.22 -7.47 -34.07
CA PHE A 277 20.03 -7.78 -33.24
C PHE A 277 19.24 -6.49 -33.00
N GLN A 278 17.94 -6.50 -33.31
CA GLN A 278 17.04 -5.48 -32.81
C GLN A 278 16.65 -5.86 -31.37
N GLU A 279 16.96 -4.96 -30.44
CA GLU A 279 16.58 -5.14 -29.03
C GLU A 279 15.05 -5.19 -28.88
N ALA A 280 14.57 -5.93 -27.89
CA ALA A 280 13.15 -5.97 -27.56
C ALA A 280 12.66 -4.57 -27.16
N ALA A 281 11.44 -4.21 -27.54
CA ALA A 281 10.85 -2.91 -27.22
C ALA A 281 10.47 -2.87 -25.72
N GLU A 282 11.33 -2.33 -24.88
CA GLU A 282 11.14 -2.27 -23.43
C GLU A 282 10.40 -1.00 -22.94
N GLY A 283 10.12 -0.04 -23.82
CA GLY A 283 9.46 1.20 -23.49
C GLY A 283 8.62 1.81 -24.61
N LEU A 284 7.88 2.90 -24.28
CA LEU A 284 6.99 3.61 -25.22
C LEU A 284 7.75 4.19 -26.44
N LYS A 285 8.98 4.66 -26.26
CA LYS A 285 9.79 5.23 -27.35
C LYS A 285 10.29 4.17 -28.30
N GLU A 286 10.72 3.03 -27.77
CA GLU A 286 11.18 1.87 -28.52
C GLU A 286 10.01 1.24 -29.31
N ALA A 287 8.84 1.09 -28.67
CA ALA A 287 7.62 0.63 -29.35
C ALA A 287 7.22 1.54 -30.53
N ALA A 288 7.32 2.87 -30.36
CA ALA A 288 7.05 3.82 -31.45
C ALA A 288 8.08 3.77 -32.58
N ALA A 289 9.35 3.43 -32.29
CA ALA A 289 10.37 3.23 -33.30
C ALA A 289 10.10 1.97 -34.12
N VAL A 290 9.82 0.84 -33.48
CA VAL A 290 9.46 -0.43 -34.13
C VAL A 290 8.22 -0.27 -35.03
N LYS A 291 7.20 0.48 -34.55
CA LYS A 291 6.01 0.80 -35.37
C LYS A 291 6.39 1.54 -36.64
N ARG A 292 7.25 2.57 -36.58
CA ARG A 292 7.69 3.35 -37.76
C ARG A 292 8.41 2.51 -38.79
N ASP A 293 9.31 1.63 -38.34
CA ASP A 293 10.15 0.83 -39.23
C ASP A 293 9.42 -0.35 -39.87
N SER A 294 8.24 -0.70 -39.37
CA SER A 294 7.44 -1.84 -39.83
C SER A 294 6.12 -1.47 -40.53
N ILE A 295 5.86 -0.18 -40.80
CA ILE A 295 4.58 0.31 -41.35
C ILE A 295 4.14 -0.45 -42.61
N ASP A 296 5.00 -0.61 -43.60
CA ASP A 296 4.66 -1.23 -44.86
C ASP A 296 4.21 -2.69 -44.68
N LYS A 297 4.88 -3.45 -43.82
CA LYS A 297 4.56 -4.84 -43.50
C LYS A 297 3.19 -4.94 -42.82
N ARG A 298 2.96 -4.06 -41.82
CA ARG A 298 1.70 -4.03 -41.07
C ARG A 298 0.51 -3.65 -41.94
N VAL A 299 0.70 -2.65 -42.80
CA VAL A 299 -0.34 -2.20 -43.74
C VAL A 299 -0.63 -3.27 -44.80
N ALA A 300 0.38 -4.01 -45.26
CA ALA A 300 0.17 -5.13 -46.17
C ALA A 300 -0.69 -6.23 -45.53
N GLU A 301 -0.41 -6.58 -44.24
CA GLU A 301 -1.23 -7.55 -43.48
C GLU A 301 -2.64 -7.03 -43.25
N MET A 302 -2.82 -5.77 -42.85
CA MET A 302 -4.12 -5.14 -42.69
C MET A 302 -4.93 -5.24 -44.00
N LYS A 303 -4.30 -4.91 -45.14
CA LYS A 303 -4.95 -5.01 -46.45
C LYS A 303 -5.36 -6.45 -46.77
N ARG A 304 -4.56 -7.46 -46.43
CA ARG A 304 -4.88 -8.87 -46.59
C ARG A 304 -6.12 -9.23 -45.78
N ILE A 305 -6.20 -8.82 -44.51
CA ILE A 305 -7.33 -9.10 -43.60
C ILE A 305 -8.60 -8.45 -44.15
N VAL A 306 -8.55 -7.19 -44.57
CA VAL A 306 -9.71 -6.50 -45.18
C VAL A 306 -10.17 -7.18 -46.45
N ALA A 307 -9.25 -7.68 -47.28
CA ALA A 307 -9.58 -8.36 -48.53
C ALA A 307 -10.27 -9.72 -48.35
N GLU A 308 -10.11 -10.34 -47.18
CA GLU A 308 -10.79 -11.62 -46.85
C GLU A 308 -12.30 -11.44 -46.63
N SER A 309 -12.75 -10.23 -46.25
CA SER A 309 -14.17 -9.93 -46.00
C SER A 309 -14.57 -8.57 -46.53
N PRO A 310 -14.59 -8.37 -47.85
CA PRO A 310 -14.76 -7.06 -48.51
C PRO A 310 -16.13 -6.42 -48.29
N GLU A 311 -17.11 -7.21 -47.87
CA GLU A 311 -18.47 -6.73 -47.62
C GLU A 311 -18.68 -6.19 -46.21
N GLU A 312 -17.75 -6.47 -45.27
CA GLU A 312 -17.86 -6.06 -43.88
C GLU A 312 -17.38 -4.63 -43.65
N HIS A 313 -17.84 -4.05 -42.50
CA HIS A 313 -17.36 -2.77 -42.02
C HIS A 313 -16.15 -2.96 -41.14
N PHE A 314 -15.06 -2.23 -41.39
CA PHE A 314 -13.84 -2.31 -40.61
C PHE A 314 -13.50 -0.98 -39.95
N LEU A 315 -13.21 -1.04 -38.66
CA LEU A 315 -12.61 0.04 -37.88
C LEU A 315 -11.10 -0.20 -37.79
N LEU A 316 -10.30 0.72 -38.35
CA LEU A 316 -8.87 0.58 -38.49
C LEU A 316 -8.17 1.54 -37.49
N TRP A 317 -7.52 0.98 -36.46
CA TRP A 317 -6.84 1.73 -35.44
C TRP A 317 -5.37 1.95 -35.82
N HIS A 318 -4.91 3.20 -35.74
CA HIS A 318 -3.51 3.58 -35.91
C HIS A 318 -3.07 4.58 -34.84
N ASP A 319 -1.75 4.70 -34.59
CA ASP A 319 -1.18 5.63 -33.60
C ASP A 319 -0.40 6.76 -34.27
N LEU A 320 0.30 6.50 -35.38
CA LEU A 320 1.20 7.44 -36.04
C LEU A 320 0.55 8.06 -37.29
N GLU A 321 0.91 9.31 -37.61
CA GLU A 321 0.46 9.96 -38.84
C GLU A 321 0.98 9.25 -40.09
N ASN A 322 2.20 8.72 -40.07
CA ASN A 322 2.75 7.93 -41.16
C ASN A 322 1.96 6.64 -41.41
N GLU A 323 1.45 5.99 -40.38
CA GLU A 323 0.54 4.85 -40.51
C GLU A 323 -0.75 5.26 -41.25
N ARG A 324 -1.36 6.39 -40.84
CA ARG A 324 -2.55 6.94 -41.51
C ARG A 324 -2.33 7.13 -43.03
N HIS A 325 -1.19 7.77 -43.38
CA HIS A 325 -0.86 7.98 -44.78
C HIS A 325 -0.65 6.67 -45.53
N ALA A 326 0.01 5.69 -44.92
CA ALA A 326 0.24 4.38 -45.50
C ALA A 326 -1.08 3.60 -45.70
N ILE A 327 -1.99 3.66 -44.72
CA ILE A 327 -3.34 3.07 -44.82
C ILE A 327 -4.10 3.70 -46.00
N LYS A 328 -4.12 5.03 -46.06
CA LYS A 328 -4.81 5.75 -47.14
C LYS A 328 -4.25 5.43 -48.54
N LYS A 329 -2.95 5.22 -48.62
CA LYS A 329 -2.29 4.80 -49.89
C LYS A 329 -2.65 3.37 -50.28
N ALA A 330 -2.74 2.46 -49.31
CA ALA A 330 -3.02 1.04 -49.53
C ALA A 330 -4.52 0.73 -49.78
N LEU A 331 -5.40 1.52 -49.14
CA LEU A 331 -6.86 1.44 -49.19
C LEU A 331 -7.43 2.83 -49.52
N PRO A 332 -7.46 3.24 -50.80
CA PRO A 332 -7.87 4.60 -51.20
C PRO A 332 -9.32 4.96 -50.81
N GLU A 333 -10.18 3.98 -50.66
CA GLU A 333 -11.58 4.10 -50.26
C GLU A 333 -11.78 4.37 -48.76
N VAL A 334 -10.73 4.22 -47.93
CA VAL A 334 -10.86 4.44 -46.48
C VAL A 334 -11.21 5.89 -46.19
N VAL A 335 -12.16 6.10 -45.27
CA VAL A 335 -12.44 7.41 -44.70
C VAL A 335 -11.61 7.53 -43.41
N ASP A 336 -10.83 8.58 -43.30
CA ASP A 336 -9.94 8.79 -42.16
C ASP A 336 -10.27 10.09 -41.43
N ILE A 337 -9.97 10.16 -40.10
CA ILE A 337 -10.00 11.38 -39.34
C ILE A 337 -8.65 11.61 -38.66
N TYR A 338 -8.30 12.89 -38.43
CA TYR A 338 -7.04 13.29 -37.80
C TYR A 338 -7.19 14.60 -37.01
N GLY A 339 -6.26 14.88 -36.09
CA GLY A 339 -6.40 15.91 -35.07
C GLY A 339 -6.56 17.35 -35.58
N SER A 340 -5.92 17.69 -36.72
CA SER A 340 -6.01 19.02 -37.34
C SER A 340 -7.19 19.17 -38.32
N MET A 341 -8.06 18.15 -38.44
CA MET A 341 -9.25 18.23 -39.27
C MET A 341 -10.28 19.17 -38.67
N ASP A 342 -11.03 19.89 -39.53
CA ASP A 342 -12.19 20.67 -39.12
C ASP A 342 -13.16 19.82 -38.30
N TYR A 343 -13.71 20.41 -37.27
CA TYR A 343 -14.53 19.70 -36.30
C TYR A 343 -15.81 19.14 -36.89
N ASP A 344 -16.52 19.97 -37.68
CA ASP A 344 -17.80 19.57 -38.27
C ASP A 344 -17.63 18.47 -39.34
N LEU A 345 -16.52 18.53 -40.11
CA LEU A 345 -16.16 17.50 -41.07
C LEU A 345 -15.80 16.19 -40.38
N ARG A 346 -15.09 16.27 -39.24
CA ARG A 346 -14.75 15.09 -38.45
C ARG A 346 -16.00 14.42 -37.91
N GLU A 347 -16.89 15.21 -37.31
CA GLU A 347 -18.16 14.72 -36.80
C GLU A 347 -19.01 14.05 -37.88
N LYS A 348 -19.14 14.71 -39.04
CA LYS A 348 -19.86 14.14 -40.19
C LYS A 348 -19.32 12.77 -40.58
N ARG A 349 -17.99 12.59 -40.69
CA ARG A 349 -17.37 11.31 -41.02
C ARG A 349 -17.61 10.22 -39.98
N VAL A 350 -17.58 10.58 -38.70
CA VAL A 350 -17.92 9.67 -37.60
C VAL A 350 -19.37 9.21 -37.69
N ILE A 351 -20.31 10.11 -37.97
CA ILE A 351 -21.74 9.80 -38.14
C ILE A 351 -21.93 8.92 -39.36
N GLU A 352 -21.32 9.24 -40.48
CA GLU A 352 -21.44 8.42 -41.72
C GLU A 352 -20.99 6.98 -41.53
N PHE A 353 -19.91 6.74 -40.72
CA PHE A 353 -19.48 5.41 -40.38
C PHE A 353 -20.42 4.74 -39.37
N SER A 354 -20.86 5.46 -38.34
CA SER A 354 -21.80 4.93 -37.34
C SER A 354 -23.18 4.54 -37.89
N GLU A 355 -23.57 5.13 -39.03
CA GLU A 355 -24.82 4.83 -39.77
C GLU A 355 -24.60 3.82 -40.92
N GLY A 356 -23.40 3.24 -41.04
CA GLY A 356 -23.07 2.22 -42.02
C GLY A 356 -22.96 2.72 -43.47
N ARG A 357 -22.84 4.05 -43.69
CA ARG A 357 -22.69 4.65 -45.02
C ARG A 357 -21.26 4.50 -45.55
N THR A 358 -20.30 4.19 -44.68
CA THR A 358 -18.89 4.00 -45.00
C THR A 358 -18.46 2.63 -44.50
N LYS A 359 -17.74 1.83 -45.31
CA LYS A 359 -17.28 0.49 -44.94
C LYS A 359 -15.94 0.50 -44.20
N LEU A 360 -14.99 1.37 -44.57
CA LEU A 360 -13.65 1.41 -44.01
C LEU A 360 -13.41 2.77 -43.32
N PHE A 361 -13.12 2.74 -42.04
CA PHE A 361 -12.91 3.93 -41.26
C PHE A 361 -11.59 3.83 -40.45
N ALA A 362 -10.69 4.79 -40.64
CA ALA A 362 -9.38 4.83 -39.97
C ALA A 362 -9.28 6.00 -38.99
N THR A 363 -8.84 5.72 -37.79
CA THR A 363 -8.75 6.72 -36.73
C THR A 363 -7.71 6.36 -35.67
N LYS A 364 -7.27 7.36 -34.91
CA LYS A 364 -6.46 7.14 -33.68
C LYS A 364 -7.35 6.80 -32.49
N LYS A 365 -6.84 5.95 -31.60
CA LYS A 365 -7.51 5.64 -30.31
C LYS A 365 -7.88 6.92 -29.56
N SER A 366 -7.01 7.90 -29.49
CA SER A 366 -7.22 9.19 -28.80
C SER A 366 -8.29 10.10 -29.43
N LEU A 367 -8.65 9.92 -30.71
CA LEU A 367 -9.63 10.76 -31.42
C LEU A 367 -11.05 10.19 -31.41
N SER A 368 -11.18 8.89 -31.44
CA SER A 368 -12.46 8.18 -31.50
C SER A 368 -12.56 7.08 -30.45
N GLY A 369 -11.59 7.01 -29.54
CA GLY A 369 -11.58 6.09 -28.41
C GLY A 369 -12.57 6.45 -27.31
N SER A 370 -13.22 7.64 -27.34
CA SER A 370 -14.29 7.99 -26.41
C SER A 370 -15.47 8.63 -27.13
N GLY A 371 -16.71 8.35 -26.69
CA GLY A 371 -17.94 8.97 -27.17
C GLY A 371 -18.52 8.46 -28.50
N CYS A 372 -17.87 7.56 -29.26
CA CYS A 372 -18.38 7.07 -30.54
C CYS A 372 -19.02 5.69 -30.41
N ASN A 373 -20.12 5.45 -31.14
CA ASN A 373 -20.92 4.22 -31.09
C ASN A 373 -20.95 3.58 -32.48
N PHE A 374 -20.11 2.56 -32.73
CA PHE A 374 -19.98 1.92 -34.04
C PHE A 374 -20.62 0.53 -34.14
N GLN A 375 -21.02 -0.05 -32.96
CA GLN A 375 -21.50 -1.44 -32.86
C GLN A 375 -22.72 -1.79 -33.70
N ARG A 376 -23.47 -0.82 -34.20
CA ARG A 376 -24.68 -1.08 -35.00
C ARG A 376 -24.38 -1.71 -36.34
N TYR A 377 -23.25 -1.34 -36.96
CA TYR A 377 -22.85 -1.78 -38.30
C TYR A 377 -21.45 -2.37 -38.36
N CYS A 378 -20.61 -2.10 -37.34
CA CYS A 378 -19.23 -2.58 -37.30
C CYS A 378 -19.03 -3.61 -36.17
N HIS A 379 -18.46 -4.75 -36.56
CA HIS A 379 -18.05 -5.82 -35.65
C HIS A 379 -16.62 -6.34 -35.96
N ARG A 380 -15.89 -5.63 -36.85
CA ARG A 380 -14.51 -5.94 -37.22
C ARG A 380 -13.59 -4.77 -36.89
N GLU A 381 -12.58 -5.04 -36.05
CA GLU A 381 -11.56 -4.04 -35.68
C GLU A 381 -10.18 -4.54 -36.04
N ILE A 382 -9.32 -3.68 -36.58
CA ILE A 382 -7.92 -4.00 -36.85
C ILE A 382 -7.03 -2.98 -36.15
N PHE A 383 -6.16 -3.45 -35.27
CA PHE A 383 -5.11 -2.65 -34.66
C PHE A 383 -3.81 -2.81 -35.46
N LEU A 384 -3.34 -1.72 -36.03
CA LEU A 384 -2.11 -1.73 -36.83
C LEU A 384 -0.84 -1.93 -36.02
N GLY A 385 -0.92 -1.81 -34.71
CA GLY A 385 0.17 -2.02 -33.79
C GLY A 385 -0.31 -2.04 -32.33
N ILE A 386 0.61 -2.43 -31.44
CA ILE A 386 0.38 -2.49 -30.00
C ILE A 386 1.29 -1.54 -29.25
N ASP A 387 0.88 -1.15 -28.04
CA ASP A 387 1.67 -0.37 -27.09
C ASP A 387 1.31 -0.77 -25.64
N TYR A 388 1.92 -0.13 -24.67
CA TYR A 388 1.68 -0.39 -23.24
C TYR A 388 0.41 0.30 -22.69
N GLU A 389 -0.31 1.10 -23.53
CA GLU A 389 -1.49 1.89 -23.12
C GLU A 389 -2.76 1.04 -23.14
N PHE A 390 -2.91 0.17 -22.11
CA PHE A 390 -4.06 -0.74 -21.99
C PHE A 390 -5.40 -0.02 -21.96
N ASN A 391 -5.48 1.15 -21.33
CA ASN A 391 -6.73 1.89 -21.23
C ASN A 391 -7.28 2.31 -22.61
N ASP A 392 -6.43 2.89 -23.44
CA ASP A 392 -6.81 3.31 -24.78
C ASP A 392 -7.17 2.11 -25.67
N PHE A 393 -6.43 1.00 -25.47
CA PHE A 393 -6.71 -0.25 -26.17
C PHE A 393 -8.10 -0.81 -25.80
N ILE A 394 -8.42 -0.94 -24.51
CA ILE A 394 -9.72 -1.52 -24.10
C ILE A 394 -10.89 -0.59 -24.43
N GLN A 395 -10.69 0.72 -24.35
CA GLN A 395 -11.71 1.69 -24.81
C GLN A 395 -11.97 1.58 -26.29
N ALA A 396 -10.93 1.38 -27.11
CA ALA A 396 -11.07 1.16 -28.54
C ALA A 396 -11.86 -0.11 -28.85
N VAL A 397 -11.51 -1.24 -28.23
CA VAL A 397 -12.24 -2.52 -28.33
C VAL A 397 -13.73 -2.36 -28.05
N HIS A 398 -14.08 -1.56 -27.05
CA HIS A 398 -15.47 -1.32 -26.67
C HIS A 398 -16.19 -0.25 -27.53
N ARG A 399 -15.66 0.13 -28.71
CA ARG A 399 -16.41 0.90 -29.71
C ARG A 399 -17.35 0.00 -30.54
N CYS A 400 -16.94 -1.25 -30.76
CA CYS A 400 -17.75 -2.25 -31.43
C CYS A 400 -18.29 -3.30 -30.42
N TYR A 401 -17.56 -3.65 -29.38
CA TYR A 401 -17.96 -4.63 -28.36
C TYR A 401 -18.68 -3.97 -27.18
N ARG A 402 -19.95 -3.64 -27.34
CA ARG A 402 -20.78 -2.94 -26.35
C ARG A 402 -22.26 -3.20 -26.52
N PHE A 403 -23.08 -2.64 -25.64
CA PHE A 403 -24.56 -2.73 -25.64
C PHE A 403 -25.17 -2.65 -27.04
N LEU A 404 -26.11 -3.53 -27.31
CA LEU A 404 -26.79 -3.72 -28.60
C LEU A 404 -25.93 -4.31 -29.74
N GLN A 405 -24.72 -4.77 -29.52
CA GLN A 405 -24.00 -5.57 -30.51
C GLN A 405 -24.67 -6.94 -30.65
N LYS A 406 -24.93 -7.36 -31.88
CA LYS A 406 -25.61 -8.61 -32.22
C LYS A 406 -24.71 -9.63 -32.90
N GLU A 407 -23.65 -9.17 -33.53
CA GLU A 407 -22.71 -10.01 -34.28
C GLU A 407 -21.46 -10.31 -33.45
N PRO A 408 -20.82 -11.50 -33.58
CA PRO A 408 -19.53 -11.78 -32.98
C PRO A 408 -18.49 -10.74 -33.37
N VAL A 409 -17.84 -10.11 -32.37
CA VAL A 409 -16.82 -9.10 -32.65
C VAL A 409 -15.47 -9.75 -32.86
N VAL A 410 -14.82 -9.45 -33.97
CA VAL A 410 -13.49 -9.94 -34.30
C VAL A 410 -12.49 -8.79 -34.25
N ILE A 411 -11.43 -8.98 -33.49
CA ILE A 411 -10.33 -8.01 -33.31
C ILE A 411 -9.05 -8.63 -33.84
N ASP A 412 -8.53 -8.06 -34.90
CA ASP A 412 -7.27 -8.45 -35.50
C ASP A 412 -6.17 -7.51 -35.02
N ILE A 413 -5.14 -8.04 -34.32
CA ILE A 413 -4.06 -7.25 -33.72
C ILE A 413 -2.75 -7.62 -34.43
N ILE A 414 -2.16 -6.64 -35.13
CA ILE A 414 -0.93 -6.84 -35.89
C ILE A 414 0.25 -6.36 -35.07
N TYR A 415 1.25 -7.20 -34.86
CA TYR A 415 2.45 -6.87 -34.09
C TYR A 415 3.70 -7.54 -34.66
N MET A 416 4.87 -6.98 -34.31
CA MET A 416 6.17 -7.53 -34.72
C MET A 416 6.69 -8.53 -33.69
N GLU A 417 7.52 -9.47 -34.12
CA GLU A 417 8.16 -10.48 -33.24
C GLU A 417 8.90 -9.86 -32.04
N ASN A 418 9.55 -8.71 -32.20
CA ASN A 418 10.25 -7.98 -31.12
C ASN A 418 9.30 -7.18 -30.19
N GLU A 419 7.98 -7.24 -30.40
CA GLU A 419 6.95 -6.67 -29.53
C GLU A 419 6.25 -7.73 -28.66
N ARG A 420 6.75 -8.97 -28.58
CA ARG A 420 6.14 -10.05 -27.77
C ARG A 420 5.98 -9.64 -26.31
N GLN A 421 6.93 -8.91 -25.74
CA GLN A 421 6.82 -8.41 -24.37
C GLN A 421 5.64 -7.44 -24.18
N ILE A 422 5.35 -6.59 -25.18
CA ILE A 422 4.20 -5.67 -25.14
C ILE A 422 2.90 -6.47 -25.15
N LYS A 423 2.81 -7.50 -26.02
CA LYS A 423 1.65 -8.42 -26.07
C LYS A 423 1.43 -9.10 -24.73
N GLU A 424 2.49 -9.67 -24.12
CA GLU A 424 2.41 -10.32 -22.81
C GLU A 424 1.92 -9.36 -21.74
N ALA A 425 2.47 -8.14 -21.70
CA ALA A 425 2.04 -7.10 -20.78
C ALA A 425 0.55 -6.70 -20.96
N LEU A 426 0.08 -6.59 -22.20
CA LEU A 426 -1.34 -6.31 -22.49
C LEU A 426 -2.25 -7.46 -22.04
N LEU A 427 -1.86 -8.70 -22.31
CA LEU A 427 -2.61 -9.89 -21.88
C LEU A 427 -2.68 -10.00 -20.35
N GLU A 428 -1.59 -9.74 -19.65
CA GLU A 428 -1.56 -9.73 -18.18
C GLU A 428 -2.49 -8.65 -17.61
N LYS A 429 -2.43 -7.43 -18.15
CA LYS A 429 -3.32 -6.33 -17.74
C LYS A 429 -4.79 -6.66 -17.99
N TRP A 430 -5.10 -7.27 -19.13
CA TRP A 430 -6.45 -7.69 -19.46
C TRP A 430 -6.97 -8.78 -18.52
N LYS A 431 -6.13 -9.77 -18.21
CA LYS A 431 -6.45 -10.82 -17.23
C LYS A 431 -6.73 -10.21 -15.85
N ASN A 432 -5.89 -9.27 -15.39
CA ASN A 432 -6.05 -8.61 -14.11
C ASN A 432 -7.33 -7.77 -14.05
N HIS A 433 -7.64 -7.05 -15.13
CA HIS A 433 -8.89 -6.29 -15.25
C HIS A 433 -10.12 -7.20 -15.14
N ASN A 434 -10.14 -8.30 -15.89
CA ASN A 434 -11.25 -9.26 -15.88
C ASN A 434 -11.41 -9.92 -14.50
N HIS A 435 -10.30 -10.27 -13.85
CA HIS A 435 -10.32 -10.83 -12.49
C HIS A 435 -10.91 -9.85 -11.48
N MET A 436 -10.49 -8.59 -11.51
CA MET A 436 -11.04 -7.54 -10.67
C MET A 436 -12.56 -7.39 -10.86
N VAL A 437 -13.00 -7.28 -12.10
CA VAL A 437 -14.44 -7.13 -12.43
C VAL A 437 -15.23 -8.34 -11.92
N ALA A 438 -14.76 -9.57 -12.18
CA ALA A 438 -15.43 -10.79 -11.73
C ALA A 438 -15.55 -10.86 -10.19
N LYS A 439 -14.49 -10.51 -9.46
CA LYS A 439 -14.49 -10.49 -7.99
C LYS A 439 -15.48 -9.48 -7.43
N MET A 440 -15.55 -8.30 -8.02
CA MET A 440 -16.48 -7.25 -7.61
C MET A 440 -17.94 -7.62 -7.90
N ILE A 441 -18.20 -8.23 -9.05
CA ILE A 441 -19.55 -8.73 -9.39
C ILE A 441 -20.00 -9.81 -8.39
N GLU A 442 -19.11 -10.73 -8.02
CA GLU A 442 -19.41 -11.74 -6.98
C GLU A 442 -19.85 -11.09 -5.67
N ILE A 443 -19.16 -10.04 -5.25
CA ILE A 443 -19.49 -9.30 -4.01
C ILE A 443 -20.83 -8.57 -4.16
N VAL A 444 -21.06 -7.90 -5.28
CA VAL A 444 -22.33 -7.19 -5.54
C VAL A 444 -23.50 -8.18 -5.55
N LYS A 445 -23.37 -9.33 -6.22
CA LYS A 445 -24.39 -10.38 -6.24
C LYS A 445 -24.69 -10.96 -4.85
N LYS A 446 -23.67 -11.11 -4.03
CA LYS A 446 -23.78 -11.73 -2.70
C LYS A 446 -24.34 -10.79 -1.63
N TYR A 447 -23.94 -9.53 -1.64
CA TYR A 447 -24.22 -8.57 -0.58
C TYR A 447 -25.11 -7.39 -1.02
N GLY A 448 -25.33 -7.23 -2.32
CA GLY A 448 -26.06 -6.09 -2.88
C GLY A 448 -25.35 -4.76 -2.61
N LEU A 449 -26.13 -3.68 -2.63
CA LEU A 449 -25.65 -2.33 -2.31
C LEU A 449 -25.71 -2.02 -0.80
N ASN A 450 -26.23 -2.93 0.04
CA ASN A 450 -26.41 -2.68 1.47
C ASN A 450 -25.08 -2.80 2.23
N SER A 451 -24.65 -1.71 2.88
CA SER A 451 -23.44 -1.64 3.69
C SER A 451 -23.55 -2.44 5.02
N GLU A 452 -24.75 -2.58 5.61
CA GLU A 452 -24.93 -3.32 6.86
C GLU A 452 -24.61 -4.81 6.70
N ASN A 453 -25.03 -5.44 5.60
CA ASN A 453 -24.71 -6.84 5.31
C ASN A 453 -23.19 -7.06 5.16
N LYS A 454 -22.47 -6.06 4.66
CA LYS A 454 -21.00 -6.07 4.49
C LYS A 454 -20.31 -5.94 5.84
N ALA A 455 -20.76 -5.02 6.70
CA ALA A 455 -20.23 -4.84 8.05
C ALA A 455 -20.36 -6.11 8.89
N GLN A 456 -21.53 -6.74 8.93
CA GLN A 456 -21.73 -7.99 9.66
C GLN A 456 -20.79 -9.14 9.23
N ARG A 457 -20.38 -9.16 7.96
CA ARG A 457 -19.41 -10.15 7.48
C ARG A 457 -18.02 -9.88 8.02
N LEU A 458 -17.62 -8.62 8.14
CA LEU A 458 -16.32 -8.23 8.68
C LEU A 458 -16.25 -8.45 10.20
N GLU A 459 -17.31 -8.19 10.95
CA GLU A 459 -17.40 -8.46 12.40
C GLU A 459 -17.03 -9.90 12.78
N ARG A 460 -17.30 -10.87 11.91
CA ARG A 460 -16.96 -12.29 12.15
C ARG A 460 -15.44 -12.57 12.22
N LYS A 461 -14.61 -11.62 11.82
CA LYS A 461 -13.14 -11.74 11.88
C LYS A 461 -12.54 -11.14 13.16
N MET A 462 -13.36 -10.73 14.12
CA MET A 462 -12.89 -10.23 15.42
C MET A 462 -12.70 -11.35 16.43
N GLY A 463 -11.65 -11.20 17.25
CA GLY A 463 -11.32 -12.14 18.32
C GLY A 463 -10.60 -13.39 17.85
N VAL A 464 -10.28 -14.24 18.77
CA VAL A 464 -9.60 -15.53 18.55
C VAL A 464 -10.53 -16.66 19.00
N GLU A 465 -10.77 -17.61 18.11
CA GLU A 465 -11.63 -18.75 18.40
C GLU A 465 -10.99 -19.72 19.39
N GLY A 466 -11.81 -20.43 20.16
CA GLY A 466 -11.37 -21.40 21.16
C GLY A 466 -11.26 -20.87 22.58
N SER A 467 -11.31 -21.76 23.57
CA SER A 467 -11.10 -21.40 24.97
C SER A 467 -9.64 -21.00 25.24
N ARG A 468 -9.39 -20.22 26.32
CA ARG A 468 -8.03 -19.83 26.69
C ARG A 468 -7.13 -21.06 26.92
N GLU A 469 -7.65 -22.13 27.50
CA GLU A 469 -6.92 -23.37 27.72
C GLU A 469 -6.43 -23.99 26.41
N GLU A 470 -7.26 -24.02 25.38
CA GLU A 470 -6.90 -24.58 24.07
C GLU A 470 -5.88 -23.73 23.34
N ARG A 471 -5.82 -22.42 23.63
CA ARG A 471 -4.93 -21.44 23.03
C ARG A 471 -3.63 -21.22 23.81
N THR A 472 -3.47 -21.88 24.98
CA THR A 472 -2.30 -21.71 25.85
C THR A 472 -1.38 -22.92 25.76
N VAL A 473 -0.11 -22.67 25.49
CA VAL A 473 0.96 -23.68 25.58
C VAL A 473 1.86 -23.34 26.76
N ARG A 474 2.08 -24.34 27.64
CA ARG A 474 2.90 -24.18 28.84
C ARG A 474 4.02 -25.20 28.86
N GLY A 475 5.21 -24.75 29.22
CA GLY A 475 6.33 -25.56 29.65
C GLY A 475 6.62 -25.35 31.12
N ASN A 476 7.71 -25.89 31.62
CA ASN A 476 8.18 -25.66 33.00
C ASN A 476 8.63 -24.22 33.19
N HIS A 477 9.19 -23.60 32.15
CA HIS A 477 9.82 -22.28 32.20
C HIS A 477 9.13 -21.23 31.34
N TYR A 478 7.96 -21.54 30.75
CA TYR A 478 7.24 -20.56 29.92
C TYR A 478 5.74 -20.79 29.87
N GLU A 479 5.02 -19.71 29.52
CA GLU A 479 3.63 -19.71 29.07
C GLU A 479 3.50 -18.85 27.79
N ALA A 480 2.99 -19.42 26.71
CA ALA A 480 2.67 -18.73 25.48
C ALA A 480 1.18 -18.84 25.19
N VAL A 481 0.54 -17.73 24.85
CA VAL A 481 -0.91 -17.67 24.59
C VAL A 481 -1.14 -17.15 23.18
N TYR A 482 -1.92 -17.92 22.41
CA TYR A 482 -2.46 -17.44 21.14
C TYR A 482 -3.69 -16.58 21.44
N GLY A 483 -3.59 -15.25 21.32
CA GLY A 483 -4.68 -14.38 21.72
C GLY A 483 -4.44 -12.90 21.57
N ASP A 484 -5.43 -12.14 22.01
CA ASP A 484 -5.37 -10.69 22.11
C ASP A 484 -4.68 -10.27 23.42
N CYS A 485 -3.61 -9.52 23.31
CA CYS A 485 -2.83 -9.09 24.46
C CYS A 485 -3.62 -8.22 25.45
N VAL A 486 -4.65 -7.49 25.02
CA VAL A 486 -5.52 -6.72 25.94
C VAL A 486 -6.30 -7.66 26.85
N GLU A 487 -6.99 -8.64 26.28
CA GLU A 487 -7.79 -9.58 27.06
C GLU A 487 -6.90 -10.51 27.91
N GLU A 488 -5.79 -10.97 27.37
CA GLU A 488 -4.84 -11.83 28.08
C GLU A 488 -4.17 -11.11 29.25
N THR A 489 -3.75 -9.85 29.06
CA THR A 489 -3.15 -9.05 30.16
C THR A 489 -4.21 -8.73 31.23
N ARG A 490 -5.46 -8.47 30.84
CA ARG A 490 -6.58 -8.25 31.75
C ARG A 490 -6.86 -9.47 32.65
N ALA A 491 -6.69 -10.67 32.11
CA ALA A 491 -6.87 -11.91 32.82
C ALA A 491 -5.75 -12.25 33.82
N MET A 492 -4.59 -11.56 33.78
CA MET A 492 -3.47 -11.79 34.67
C MET A 492 -3.72 -11.20 36.06
N GLU A 493 -3.06 -11.79 37.06
CA GLU A 493 -3.08 -11.27 38.44
C GLU A 493 -2.33 -9.93 38.55
N THR A 494 -2.81 -9.07 39.45
CA THR A 494 -2.15 -7.79 39.75
C THR A 494 -0.79 -8.06 40.38
N ASN A 495 0.24 -7.30 39.98
CA ASN A 495 1.61 -7.42 40.50
C ASN A 495 2.22 -8.83 40.31
N SER A 496 1.94 -9.47 39.17
CA SER A 496 2.46 -10.81 38.85
C SER A 496 3.70 -10.81 37.96
N ILE A 497 4.01 -9.71 37.32
CA ILE A 497 5.07 -9.58 36.30
C ILE A 497 6.26 -8.81 36.90
N ASP A 498 7.47 -9.35 36.73
CA ASP A 498 8.70 -8.75 37.22
C ASP A 498 9.33 -7.79 36.23
N LEU A 499 9.26 -8.13 34.92
CA LEU A 499 9.77 -7.30 33.85
C LEU A 499 8.81 -7.36 32.67
N ILE A 500 8.42 -6.22 32.14
CA ILE A 500 7.80 -6.13 30.83
C ILE A 500 8.88 -5.70 29.84
N HIS A 501 9.10 -6.51 28.81
CA HIS A 501 9.96 -6.12 27.69
C HIS A 501 9.26 -6.49 26.39
N THR A 502 9.11 -5.52 25.50
CA THR A 502 8.35 -5.71 24.27
C THR A 502 8.77 -4.70 23.20
N SER A 503 8.64 -5.12 21.95
CA SER A 503 8.65 -4.21 20.79
C SER A 503 7.22 -4.00 20.35
N ILE A 504 6.64 -2.86 20.68
CA ILE A 504 5.26 -2.56 20.30
C ILE A 504 5.15 -2.34 18.78
N PRO A 505 4.00 -2.63 18.14
CA PRO A 505 3.75 -2.21 16.76
C PRO A 505 3.99 -0.71 16.58
N PHE A 506 4.63 -0.33 15.48
CA PHE A 506 4.96 1.08 15.21
C PHE A 506 3.76 1.81 14.60
N GLY A 507 2.72 2.02 15.40
CA GLY A 507 1.45 2.59 14.97
C GLY A 507 0.80 1.73 13.88
N ASN A 508 0.34 2.35 12.80
CA ASN A 508 -0.26 1.69 11.63
C ASN A 508 0.72 1.38 10.50
N HIS A 509 2.02 1.16 10.82
CA HIS A 509 3.05 0.97 9.78
C HIS A 509 3.02 -0.43 9.15
N TYR A 510 2.69 -1.45 9.94
CA TYR A 510 2.57 -2.84 9.50
C TYR A 510 1.36 -3.50 10.15
N GLU A 511 0.66 -4.32 9.39
CA GLU A 511 -0.32 -5.25 9.91
C GLU A 511 0.31 -6.63 10.10
N TYR A 512 0.07 -7.23 11.25
CA TYR A 512 0.66 -8.51 11.63
C TYR A 512 -0.32 -9.67 11.47
N SER A 513 -1.62 -9.38 11.45
CA SER A 513 -2.68 -10.38 11.27
C SER A 513 -3.91 -9.79 10.57
N ALA A 514 -4.81 -10.66 10.08
CA ALA A 514 -6.10 -10.24 9.51
C ALA A 514 -7.17 -9.93 10.58
N ASN A 515 -6.79 -9.86 11.85
CA ASN A 515 -7.71 -9.68 12.95
C ASN A 515 -7.84 -8.22 13.34
N TYR A 516 -9.06 -7.73 13.60
CA TYR A 516 -9.28 -6.35 14.06
C TYR A 516 -8.65 -6.03 15.41
N ASN A 517 -8.29 -7.04 16.19
CA ASN A 517 -7.54 -6.89 17.44
C ASN A 517 -6.08 -6.48 17.20
N ASP A 518 -5.56 -6.63 15.97
CA ASP A 518 -4.20 -6.20 15.60
C ASP A 518 -4.02 -4.70 15.84
N PHE A 519 -2.97 -4.34 16.58
CA PHE A 519 -2.63 -2.94 16.84
C PHE A 519 -2.10 -2.22 15.61
N GLY A 520 -1.51 -2.94 14.64
CA GLY A 520 -1.14 -2.40 13.34
C GLY A 520 -2.32 -2.04 12.46
N HIS A 521 -3.49 -2.62 12.74
CA HIS A 521 -4.74 -2.38 12.02
C HIS A 521 -5.49 -1.15 12.58
N ASN A 522 -4.86 0.02 12.51
CA ASN A 522 -5.43 1.31 12.91
C ASN A 522 -5.27 2.34 11.79
N GLN A 523 -6.18 3.30 11.70
CA GLN A 523 -6.17 4.33 10.66
C GLN A 523 -4.96 5.27 10.75
N ASN A 524 -4.61 5.63 11.97
CA ASN A 524 -3.54 6.57 12.28
C ASN A 524 -2.96 6.31 13.68
N THR A 525 -1.97 7.10 14.04
CA THR A 525 -1.29 6.99 15.32
C THR A 525 -2.21 7.31 16.51
N ASP A 526 -3.16 8.23 16.38
CA ASP A 526 -4.11 8.55 17.44
C ASP A 526 -4.99 7.35 17.76
N ARG A 527 -5.53 6.68 16.73
CA ARG A 527 -6.33 5.45 16.89
C ARG A 527 -5.51 4.29 17.45
N PHE A 528 -4.22 4.22 17.13
CA PHE A 528 -3.31 3.26 17.76
C PHE A 528 -3.22 3.51 19.27
N PHE A 529 -3.05 4.75 19.71
CA PHE A 529 -2.98 5.07 21.13
C PHE A 529 -4.34 4.92 21.84
N GLU A 530 -5.46 5.16 21.15
CA GLU A 530 -6.79 4.82 21.69
C GLU A 530 -6.94 3.31 21.95
N GLN A 531 -6.33 2.44 21.13
CA GLN A 531 -6.27 1.01 21.42
C GLN A 531 -5.32 0.72 22.58
N MET A 532 -4.17 1.39 22.65
CA MET A 532 -3.25 1.27 23.76
C MET A 532 -3.86 1.74 25.10
N ASP A 533 -4.86 2.62 25.08
CA ASP A 533 -5.62 3.02 26.27
C ASP A 533 -6.27 1.83 27.00
N PHE A 534 -6.53 0.72 26.28
CA PHE A 534 -7.06 -0.52 26.87
C PHE A 534 -5.97 -1.45 27.42
N LEU A 535 -4.75 -1.40 26.88
CA LEU A 535 -3.63 -2.26 27.26
C LEU A 535 -2.74 -1.62 28.34
N THR A 536 -2.36 -0.35 28.16
CA THR A 536 -1.36 0.31 29.01
C THR A 536 -1.71 0.34 30.50
N PRO A 537 -2.96 0.60 30.93
CA PRO A 537 -3.36 0.50 32.33
C PRO A 537 -3.18 -0.91 32.90
N GLU A 538 -3.48 -1.93 32.10
CA GLU A 538 -3.33 -3.32 32.49
C GLU A 538 -1.86 -3.72 32.62
N LEU A 539 -0.98 -3.23 31.74
CA LEU A 539 0.46 -3.41 31.87
C LEU A 539 0.98 -2.81 33.18
N LEU A 540 0.51 -1.61 33.54
CA LEU A 540 0.86 -1.02 34.84
C LEU A 540 0.32 -1.83 36.00
N ARG A 541 -0.92 -2.37 35.88
CA ARG A 541 -1.54 -3.19 36.93
C ARG A 541 -0.76 -4.47 37.22
N VAL A 542 -0.39 -5.21 36.14
CA VAL A 542 0.29 -6.51 36.27
C VAL A 542 1.75 -6.40 36.68
N LEU A 543 2.42 -5.29 36.36
CA LEU A 543 3.81 -5.05 36.75
C LEU A 543 3.91 -4.90 38.25
N LYS A 544 4.90 -5.53 38.88
CA LYS A 544 5.18 -5.40 40.33
C LYS A 544 5.66 -3.98 40.68
N PRO A 545 5.33 -3.48 41.89
CA PRO A 545 5.74 -2.15 42.31
C PRO A 545 7.28 -1.99 42.35
N GLY A 546 7.75 -0.90 41.73
CA GLY A 546 9.16 -0.57 41.60
C GLY A 546 9.87 -1.24 40.41
N ARG A 547 9.20 -2.12 39.70
CA ARG A 547 9.76 -2.87 38.56
C ARG A 547 9.63 -2.07 37.26
N VAL A 548 10.29 -2.54 36.22
CA VAL A 548 10.53 -1.82 34.96
C VAL A 548 9.73 -2.41 33.81
N ALA A 549 9.25 -1.53 32.94
CA ALA A 549 8.80 -1.86 31.58
C ALA A 549 9.75 -1.21 30.58
N ALA A 550 10.37 -2.02 29.72
CA ALA A 550 11.29 -1.61 28.68
C ALA A 550 10.61 -1.77 27.31
N ILE A 551 10.24 -0.66 26.70
CA ILE A 551 9.43 -0.62 25.48
C ILE A 551 10.31 -0.21 24.31
N HIS A 552 10.50 -1.14 23.37
CA HIS A 552 11.26 -0.88 22.16
C HIS A 552 10.36 -0.24 21.10
N VAL A 553 10.82 0.88 20.54
CA VAL A 553 10.09 1.66 19.52
C VAL A 553 11.06 2.27 18.50
N LYS A 554 10.51 2.71 17.37
CA LYS A 554 11.23 3.44 16.35
C LYS A 554 10.37 4.61 15.84
N ASP A 555 11.00 5.75 15.55
CA ASP A 555 10.32 6.84 14.87
C ASP A 555 10.00 6.47 13.43
N ARG A 556 8.96 7.08 12.87
CA ARG A 556 8.41 6.73 11.57
C ARG A 556 8.64 7.80 10.55
N VAL A 557 9.03 7.37 9.35
CA VAL A 557 9.03 8.25 8.18
C VAL A 557 7.60 8.29 7.61
N LEU A 558 6.97 9.43 7.67
CA LEU A 558 5.72 9.72 6.98
C LEU A 558 6.05 10.30 5.61
N PHE A 559 5.65 9.62 4.55
CA PHE A 559 5.82 10.12 3.20
C PHE A 559 4.81 11.21 2.87
N GLY A 560 5.08 12.02 1.84
CA GLY A 560 4.26 13.18 1.51
C GLY A 560 2.78 12.91 1.27
N ASN A 561 2.44 11.68 0.84
CA ASN A 561 1.05 11.23 0.70
C ASN A 561 0.35 11.00 2.04
N ALA A 562 1.09 10.74 3.12
CA ALA A 562 0.52 10.53 4.46
C ALA A 562 0.52 11.81 5.31
N THR A 563 1.28 12.83 4.93
CA THR A 563 1.40 14.08 5.71
C THR A 563 0.33 15.12 5.40
N GLY A 564 -0.43 14.94 4.32
CA GLY A 564 -1.35 15.93 3.78
C GLY A 564 -0.67 17.20 3.21
N THR A 565 0.66 17.34 3.39
CA THR A 565 1.43 18.49 2.90
C THR A 565 2.18 18.21 1.61
N GLY A 566 2.18 16.95 1.15
CA GLY A 566 2.99 16.49 0.02
C GLY A 566 4.48 16.34 0.33
N MET A 567 4.93 16.71 1.54
CA MET A 567 6.32 16.63 1.97
C MET A 567 6.54 15.51 2.98
N PRO A 568 7.62 14.70 2.85
CA PRO A 568 7.94 13.72 3.85
C PRO A 568 8.38 14.37 5.17
N THR A 569 8.07 13.73 6.29
CA THR A 569 8.49 14.14 7.64
C THR A 569 8.79 12.92 8.52
N ILE A 570 9.27 13.14 9.72
CA ILE A 570 9.43 12.11 10.76
C ILE A 570 8.37 12.34 11.83
N GLU A 571 7.59 11.30 12.13
CA GLU A 571 6.71 11.29 13.30
C GLU A 571 7.53 10.86 14.52
N PRO A 572 7.56 11.68 15.57
CA PRO A 572 8.34 11.38 16.77
C PRO A 572 7.59 10.36 17.65
N PHE A 573 7.44 9.14 17.13
CA PHE A 573 6.63 8.09 17.76
C PHE A 573 7.11 7.74 19.17
N HIS A 574 8.42 7.78 19.43
CA HIS A 574 8.98 7.57 20.76
C HIS A 574 8.48 8.60 21.78
N ALA A 575 8.38 9.88 21.39
CA ALA A 575 7.89 10.94 22.27
C ALA A 575 6.40 10.75 22.59
N LEU A 576 5.59 10.40 21.59
CA LEU A 576 4.18 10.09 21.77
C LEU A 576 3.98 8.89 22.72
N CYS A 577 4.81 7.86 22.61
CA CYS A 577 4.80 6.74 23.54
C CYS A 577 5.14 7.19 24.97
N ILE A 578 6.12 8.06 25.17
CA ILE A 578 6.49 8.59 26.50
C ILE A 578 5.28 9.30 27.12
N GLU A 579 4.65 10.20 26.40
CA GLU A 579 3.45 10.91 26.88
C GLU A 579 2.32 9.95 27.22
N HIS A 580 2.07 8.97 26.36
CA HIS A 580 1.00 7.98 26.54
C HIS A 580 1.22 7.14 27.83
N TYR A 581 2.39 6.54 28.00
CA TYR A 581 2.67 5.72 29.19
C TYR A 581 2.62 6.54 30.50
N MET A 582 3.15 7.77 30.46
CA MET A 582 3.08 8.69 31.61
C MET A 582 1.64 9.08 31.98
N LYS A 583 0.75 9.24 30.99
CA LYS A 583 -0.69 9.50 31.20
C LYS A 583 -1.33 8.44 32.10
N TYR A 584 -0.88 7.19 32.00
CA TYR A 584 -1.41 6.06 32.78
C TYR A 584 -0.69 5.79 34.09
N GLY A 585 0.27 6.62 34.49
CA GLY A 585 0.92 6.57 35.80
C GLY A 585 2.26 5.84 35.82
N PHE A 586 2.79 5.44 34.67
CA PHE A 586 4.18 5.03 34.57
C PHE A 586 5.11 6.23 34.82
N GLN A 587 6.20 6.01 35.51
CA GLN A 587 7.27 7.00 35.59
C GLN A 587 8.26 6.79 34.45
N TYR A 588 8.50 7.82 33.66
CA TYR A 588 9.55 7.79 32.65
C TYR A 588 10.92 7.75 33.36
N PHE A 589 11.72 6.77 33.05
CA PHE A 589 12.95 6.41 33.76
C PHE A 589 14.20 6.67 32.91
N GLY A 590 14.03 6.85 31.61
CA GLY A 590 15.09 7.14 30.66
C GLY A 590 14.87 6.45 29.34
N MET A 591 15.82 6.62 28.42
CA MET A 591 15.79 6.09 27.08
C MET A 591 17.18 5.62 26.68
N ILE A 592 17.23 4.47 26.01
CA ILE A 592 18.44 3.98 25.36
C ILE A 592 18.25 4.14 23.86
N THR A 593 19.21 4.78 23.19
CA THR A 593 19.23 4.90 21.73
C THR A 593 20.01 3.76 21.12
N VAL A 594 19.39 3.00 20.24
CA VAL A 594 20.04 1.94 19.48
C VAL A 594 20.39 2.50 18.09
N VAL A 595 21.67 2.58 17.80
CA VAL A 595 22.18 3.12 16.53
C VAL A 595 21.86 2.15 15.39
N THR A 596 21.34 2.71 14.32
CA THR A 596 21.04 1.96 13.08
C THR A 596 21.94 2.39 11.94
N ASP A 597 22.25 1.49 11.01
CA ASP A 597 22.98 1.82 9.80
C ASP A 597 22.06 2.49 8.79
N VAL A 598 21.99 3.81 8.84
CA VAL A 598 21.09 4.61 7.99
C VAL A 598 21.39 4.48 6.51
N VAL A 599 22.57 4.03 6.10
CA VAL A 599 22.90 3.81 4.70
C VAL A 599 22.37 2.46 4.22
N ARG A 600 22.44 1.41 5.03
CA ARG A 600 21.92 0.08 4.72
C ARG A 600 20.41 0.00 4.85
N GLU A 601 19.84 0.70 5.83
CA GLU A 601 18.41 0.75 6.11
C GLU A 601 17.71 1.94 5.41
N ASN A 602 18.19 2.31 4.23
CA ASN A 602 17.85 3.53 3.50
C ASN A 602 16.35 3.83 3.37
N ASN A 603 15.51 2.80 3.25
CA ASN A 603 14.07 2.97 3.03
C ASN A 603 13.29 3.42 4.27
N GLN A 604 13.87 3.40 5.47
CA GLN A 604 13.19 3.70 6.74
C GLN A 604 13.92 4.73 7.59
N THR A 605 14.92 5.37 7.05
CA THR A 605 15.80 6.25 7.84
C THR A 605 15.68 7.72 7.46
N TYR A 606 14.84 8.08 6.50
CA TYR A 606 14.70 9.44 5.97
C TYR A 606 16.05 10.06 5.58
N ARG A 607 16.90 9.25 4.95
CA ARG A 607 18.18 9.68 4.44
C ARG A 607 18.28 9.43 2.94
N LEU A 608 18.58 10.47 2.20
CA LEU A 608 18.71 10.40 0.75
C LEU A 608 20.07 9.83 0.35
N GLY A 609 20.10 9.18 -0.81
CA GLY A 609 21.33 8.75 -1.43
C GLY A 609 22.17 9.92 -1.98
N TRP A 610 23.39 9.65 -2.37
CA TRP A 610 24.35 10.64 -2.90
C TRP A 610 23.77 11.53 -3.99
N THR A 611 23.11 10.94 -4.99
CA THR A 611 22.51 11.69 -6.12
C THR A 611 21.45 12.70 -5.66
N GLU A 612 20.63 12.35 -4.69
CA GLU A 612 19.59 13.24 -4.16
C GLU A 612 20.21 14.33 -3.28
N GLN A 613 21.22 14.01 -2.49
CA GLN A 613 21.96 15.02 -1.72
C GLN A 613 22.63 16.06 -2.62
N CYS A 614 23.14 15.64 -3.78
CA CYS A 614 23.72 16.56 -4.75
C CYS A 614 22.68 17.46 -5.43
N LYS A 615 21.39 17.09 -5.40
CA LYS A 615 20.31 17.94 -5.92
C LYS A 615 19.86 18.98 -4.90
N ASP A 616 19.63 18.54 -3.65
CA ASP A 616 19.21 19.40 -2.55
C ASP A 616 19.50 18.73 -1.21
N GLY A 617 20.59 19.14 -0.56
CA GLY A 617 21.01 18.62 0.73
C GLY A 617 20.06 18.97 1.88
N SER A 618 19.23 20.00 1.74
CA SER A 618 18.23 20.38 2.75
C SER A 618 17.04 19.42 2.80
N LYS A 619 16.86 18.58 1.79
CA LYS A 619 15.84 17.51 1.73
C LYS A 619 16.22 16.30 2.58
N MET A 620 17.43 16.21 3.12
CA MET A 620 17.90 15.07 3.87
C MET A 620 17.59 15.17 5.35
N GLY A 621 17.07 14.07 5.92
CA GLY A 621 17.05 13.83 7.36
C GLY A 621 18.33 13.13 7.84
N VAL A 622 18.48 13.04 9.17
CA VAL A 622 19.65 12.41 9.81
C VAL A 622 19.52 10.89 9.95
N GLY A 623 18.34 10.34 9.65
CA GLY A 623 17.99 8.95 9.90
C GLY A 623 17.19 8.77 11.19
N CYS A 624 16.61 7.58 11.37
CA CYS A 624 15.82 7.23 12.55
C CYS A 624 16.51 6.10 13.30
N PRO A 625 17.09 6.34 14.49
CA PRO A 625 17.54 5.29 15.38
C PRO A 625 16.33 4.54 15.97
N GLU A 626 16.60 3.45 16.67
CA GLU A 626 15.61 2.79 17.51
C GLU A 626 15.78 3.22 18.96
N TYR A 627 14.72 3.11 19.73
CA TYR A 627 14.73 3.54 21.12
C TYR A 627 14.17 2.45 22.02
N ILE A 628 14.77 2.30 23.21
CA ILE A 628 14.22 1.51 24.29
C ILE A 628 13.81 2.49 25.38
N LEU A 629 12.49 2.69 25.49
CA LEU A 629 11.90 3.57 26.49
C LEU A 629 11.78 2.81 27.81
N LEU A 630 12.34 3.35 28.87
CA LEU A 630 12.33 2.75 30.18
C LEU A 630 11.28 3.43 31.04
N PHE A 631 10.34 2.66 31.53
CA PHE A 631 9.28 3.09 32.43
C PHE A 631 9.33 2.30 33.72
N ARG A 632 8.87 2.90 34.79
CA ARG A 632 8.85 2.28 36.11
C ARG A 632 7.48 2.41 36.76
N LYS A 633 6.98 1.36 37.37
CA LYS A 633 5.88 1.44 38.31
C LYS A 633 6.38 1.98 39.63
N LEU A 634 5.63 2.86 40.29
CA LEU A 634 6.00 3.37 41.61
C LEU A 634 6.10 2.23 42.63
N PRO A 635 7.18 2.17 43.46
CA PRO A 635 7.25 1.25 44.57
C PRO A 635 6.26 1.63 45.67
N THR A 636 5.87 0.67 46.49
CA THR A 636 4.98 0.92 47.65
C THR A 636 5.65 1.83 48.67
N ASP A 637 6.89 1.51 49.01
CA ASP A 637 7.74 2.38 49.84
C ASP A 637 8.56 3.32 48.94
N ARG A 638 8.26 4.59 49.05
CA ARG A 638 8.94 5.64 48.30
C ARG A 638 10.13 6.28 49.00
N SER A 639 10.39 5.90 50.28
CA SER A 639 11.47 6.52 51.07
C SER A 639 12.86 6.14 50.57
N THR A 640 13.02 4.90 50.09
CA THR A 640 14.29 4.38 49.58
C THR A 640 14.38 4.36 48.06
N ALA A 641 13.26 4.52 47.36
CA ALA A 641 13.10 4.33 45.92
C ALA A 641 13.45 2.92 45.41
N TYR A 642 13.65 1.94 46.28
CA TYR A 642 13.84 0.55 45.87
C TYR A 642 12.51 -0.08 45.42
N ALA A 643 12.58 -1.10 44.55
CA ALA A 643 11.42 -1.91 44.23
C ALA A 643 11.00 -2.74 45.45
N ASP A 644 9.71 -3.08 45.57
CA ASP A 644 9.20 -3.94 46.62
C ASP A 644 9.90 -5.31 46.62
N VAL A 645 10.19 -5.82 45.43
CA VAL A 645 11.06 -6.97 45.16
C VAL A 645 12.25 -6.49 44.32
N PRO A 646 13.39 -6.13 44.94
CA PRO A 646 14.50 -5.53 44.20
C PRO A 646 15.21 -6.53 43.27
N VAL A 647 15.75 -6.01 42.16
CA VAL A 647 16.73 -6.74 41.36
C VAL A 647 18.07 -6.70 42.09
N LYS A 648 18.48 -7.84 42.64
CA LYS A 648 19.68 -7.96 43.43
C LYS A 648 20.74 -8.78 42.69
N LYS A 649 21.98 -8.33 42.80
CA LYS A 649 23.15 -9.07 42.35
C LYS A 649 24.07 -9.26 43.56
N SER A 650 24.65 -10.42 43.72
CA SER A 650 25.67 -10.62 44.75
C SER A 650 26.93 -9.82 44.38
N LYS A 651 27.73 -9.47 45.35
CA LYS A 651 29.00 -8.78 45.08
C LYS A 651 30.05 -9.72 44.45
N GLU A 652 29.84 -11.00 44.65
CA GLU A 652 30.63 -12.08 44.05
C GLU A 652 30.34 -12.22 42.54
N ASP A 653 29.05 -12.19 42.16
CA ASP A 653 28.62 -12.35 40.79
C ASP A 653 28.68 -11.06 39.98
N TYR A 654 28.55 -9.90 40.66
CA TYR A 654 28.59 -8.58 40.06
C TYR A 654 29.73 -7.75 40.64
N THR A 655 30.91 -7.96 40.10
CA THR A 655 32.15 -7.38 40.60
C THR A 655 32.18 -5.85 40.44
N ARG A 656 33.04 -5.18 41.23
CA ARG A 656 33.27 -3.75 41.08
C ARG A 656 33.78 -3.40 39.67
N ALA A 657 34.58 -4.30 39.10
CA ALA A 657 35.11 -4.16 37.74
C ALA A 657 33.97 -4.15 36.70
N GLN A 658 33.09 -5.11 36.82
CA GLN A 658 31.90 -5.18 35.94
C GLN A 658 31.02 -3.94 36.11
N TRP A 659 30.78 -3.49 37.33
CA TRP A 659 30.04 -2.27 37.61
C TRP A 659 30.65 -1.04 36.93
N GLN A 660 31.98 -0.89 36.94
CA GLN A 660 32.64 0.24 36.28
C GLN A 660 32.39 0.24 34.78
N ILE A 661 32.38 -0.92 34.16
CA ILE A 661 32.08 -1.05 32.72
C ILE A 661 30.62 -0.73 32.45
N ASP A 662 29.70 -1.32 33.19
CA ASP A 662 28.25 -1.10 33.03
C ASP A 662 27.87 0.37 33.32
N ALA A 663 28.49 1.00 34.26
CA ALA A 663 28.28 2.40 34.60
C ALA A 663 29.12 3.38 33.77
N HIS A 664 29.88 2.86 32.80
CA HIS A 664 30.83 3.65 32.00
C HIS A 664 31.80 4.48 32.88
N GLY A 665 32.22 3.86 33.98
CA GLY A 665 33.20 4.47 34.89
C GLY A 665 34.64 4.47 34.34
N TYR A 666 34.79 4.78 33.06
CA TYR A 666 36.06 4.78 32.37
C TYR A 666 36.23 6.02 31.53
N TRP A 667 37.49 6.38 31.31
CA TRP A 667 37.84 7.52 30.52
C TRP A 667 37.71 7.23 29.03
N ARG A 668 36.95 8.03 28.30
CA ARG A 668 36.73 7.88 26.86
C ARG A 668 37.68 8.71 26.05
N SER A 669 38.12 8.21 24.93
CA SER A 669 38.74 9.01 23.88
C SER A 669 37.76 9.28 22.72
N SER A 670 37.99 10.36 22.00
CA SER A 670 37.11 10.81 20.92
C SER A 670 37.23 9.96 19.64
N GLY A 671 37.90 8.78 19.67
CA GLY A 671 38.28 8.54 18.43
C GLY A 671 38.40 7.25 17.69
N ASP A 672 37.57 7.13 16.68
CA ASP A 672 37.89 6.34 15.51
C ASP A 672 39.12 6.92 14.81
N ARG A 673 40.10 6.07 14.45
CA ARG A 673 41.20 6.50 13.61
C ARG A 673 40.84 6.30 12.12
N LEU A 674 41.35 7.21 11.31
CA LEU A 674 41.29 7.02 9.87
C LEU A 674 42.20 5.85 9.46
N VAL A 675 41.70 5.00 8.58
CA VAL A 675 42.51 3.98 7.91
C VAL A 675 43.47 4.68 6.97
N SER A 676 44.77 4.34 7.01
CA SER A 676 45.76 5.02 6.18
C SER A 676 45.68 4.57 4.72
N LYS A 677 46.22 5.41 3.80
CA LYS A 677 46.29 5.04 2.38
C LYS A 677 47.16 3.81 2.16
N GLU A 678 48.17 3.62 3.00
CA GLU A 678 49.07 2.47 2.97
C GLU A 678 48.31 1.18 3.35
N GLU A 679 47.44 1.25 4.34
CA GLU A 679 46.60 0.13 4.73
C GLU A 679 45.58 -0.24 3.64
N LEU A 680 45.09 0.70 2.85
CA LEU A 680 44.14 0.47 1.77
C LEU A 680 44.80 0.09 0.44
N LYS A 681 46.11 0.35 0.28
CA LYS A 681 46.82 0.23 -1.00
C LYS A 681 46.76 -1.17 -1.64
N ASP A 682 46.77 -2.21 -0.83
CA ASP A 682 46.83 -3.58 -1.27
C ASP A 682 45.49 -4.27 -1.38
N PHE A 683 44.38 -3.57 -1.19
CA PHE A 683 43.02 -4.13 -1.25
C PHE A 683 42.35 -3.84 -2.60
N PRO A 684 41.95 -4.89 -3.34
CA PRO A 684 41.10 -4.73 -4.50
C PRO A 684 39.73 -4.15 -4.06
N VAL A 685 39.15 -3.28 -4.90
CA VAL A 685 37.84 -2.65 -4.60
C VAL A 685 36.76 -3.69 -4.27
N ASP A 686 36.74 -4.78 -5.01
CA ASP A 686 35.77 -5.87 -4.78
C ASP A 686 35.97 -6.63 -3.45
N SER A 687 37.19 -6.55 -2.88
CA SER A 687 37.51 -7.17 -1.60
C SER A 687 37.30 -6.24 -0.41
N LEU A 688 37.16 -4.93 -0.65
CA LEU A 688 37.08 -3.92 0.41
C LEU A 688 35.92 -4.18 1.36
N GLN A 689 34.75 -4.54 0.83
CA GLN A 689 33.57 -4.87 1.62
C GLN A 689 33.78 -6.11 2.49
N LYS A 690 34.48 -7.11 1.97
CA LYS A 690 34.80 -8.32 2.72
C LYS A 690 35.78 -8.01 3.86
N VAL A 691 36.81 -7.26 3.56
CA VAL A 691 37.83 -6.84 4.57
C VAL A 691 37.19 -5.99 5.66
N TYR A 692 36.34 -5.01 5.30
CA TYR A 692 35.60 -4.21 6.27
C TYR A 692 34.70 -5.05 7.16
N ARG A 693 34.01 -6.04 6.59
CA ARG A 693 33.17 -6.97 7.35
C ARG A 693 34.00 -7.86 8.28
N ASP A 694 35.14 -8.37 7.80
CA ASP A 694 36.01 -9.23 8.59
C ASP A 694 36.72 -8.42 9.71
N TYR A 695 37.11 -7.18 9.44
CA TYR A 695 37.60 -6.24 10.43
C TYR A 695 36.53 -5.94 11.48
N SER A 696 35.29 -5.61 11.06
CA SER A 696 34.16 -5.35 11.95
C SER A 696 33.83 -6.54 12.86
N ARG A 697 34.02 -7.77 12.36
CA ARG A 697 33.85 -8.99 13.16
C ARG A 697 34.99 -9.24 14.15
N GLY A 698 36.21 -8.91 13.74
CA GLY A 698 37.40 -9.07 14.57
C GLY A 698 37.61 -7.96 15.61
N THR A 699 36.91 -6.82 15.47
CA THR A 699 36.98 -5.66 16.37
C THR A 699 35.68 -5.40 17.12
N VAL A 700 34.77 -6.40 17.15
CA VAL A 700 33.58 -6.31 18.00
C VAL A 700 34.01 -6.14 19.45
N TYR A 701 33.41 -5.14 20.10
CA TYR A 701 33.58 -4.97 21.53
C TYR A 701 33.13 -6.23 22.27
N ASP A 702 34.04 -6.87 22.96
CA ASP A 702 33.76 -8.03 23.80
C ASP A 702 33.62 -7.61 25.26
N TYR A 703 32.38 -7.59 25.73
CA TYR A 703 32.05 -7.25 27.09
C TYR A 703 32.72 -8.19 28.11
N ALA A 704 32.70 -9.49 27.82
CA ALA A 704 33.25 -10.49 28.72
C ALA A 704 34.78 -10.37 28.84
N GLU A 705 35.48 -10.14 27.73
CA GLU A 705 36.92 -9.86 27.74
C GLU A 705 37.22 -8.57 28.50
N HIS A 706 36.38 -7.54 28.32
CA HIS A 706 36.60 -6.27 29.05
C HIS A 706 36.39 -6.43 30.57
N VAL A 707 35.36 -7.17 30.97
CA VAL A 707 35.14 -7.50 32.39
C VAL A 707 36.34 -8.24 32.96
N LYS A 708 36.81 -9.28 32.32
CA LYS A 708 37.97 -10.07 32.71
C LYS A 708 39.23 -9.22 32.88
N LEU A 709 39.49 -8.34 31.89
CA LEU A 709 40.60 -7.40 32.00
C LEU A 709 40.49 -6.48 33.22
N ALA A 710 39.28 -5.98 33.48
CA ALA A 710 39.03 -5.11 34.63
C ALA A 710 39.20 -5.89 35.99
N GLU A 711 38.78 -7.15 36.03
CA GLU A 711 38.97 -8.03 37.19
C GLU A 711 40.45 -8.34 37.42
N ASP A 712 41.22 -8.66 36.41
CA ASP A 712 42.67 -8.83 36.49
C ASP A 712 43.38 -7.56 37.02
N LEU A 713 42.90 -6.36 36.65
CA LEU A 713 43.41 -5.12 37.20
C LEU A 713 43.05 -4.93 38.69
N ASP A 714 41.82 -5.35 39.08
CA ASP A 714 41.37 -5.24 40.49
C ASP A 714 42.14 -6.20 41.39
N GLU A 715 42.34 -7.43 40.98
CA GLU A 715 43.17 -8.42 41.70
C GLU A 715 44.59 -7.96 41.90
N ASN A 716 45.15 -7.24 40.93
CA ASN A 716 46.49 -6.67 41.01
C ASN A 716 46.56 -5.29 41.73
N GLY A 717 45.44 -4.80 42.29
CA GLY A 717 45.31 -3.52 42.95
C GLY A 717 45.53 -2.32 42.03
N LYS A 718 45.35 -2.48 40.73
CA LYS A 718 45.55 -1.44 39.71
C LYS A 718 44.28 -0.85 39.17
N LEU A 719 43.10 -1.43 39.52
CA LEU A 719 41.84 -0.87 39.06
C LEU A 719 41.53 0.42 39.82
N PRO A 720 41.29 1.55 39.10
CA PRO A 720 40.84 2.79 39.73
C PRO A 720 39.53 2.59 40.51
N ALA A 721 39.32 3.36 41.58
CA ALA A 721 38.13 3.20 42.41
C ALA A 721 36.81 3.56 41.71
N THR A 722 36.86 4.48 40.72
CA THR A 722 35.68 5.04 40.09
C THR A 722 35.69 5.02 38.56
N PHE A 723 36.84 4.89 37.92
CA PHE A 723 36.96 4.85 36.46
C PHE A 723 38.24 4.12 36.03
N MET A 724 38.24 3.67 34.76
CA MET A 724 39.43 3.18 34.10
C MET A 724 39.59 3.82 32.73
N VAL A 725 40.80 3.74 32.18
CA VAL A 725 41.10 4.28 30.84
C VAL A 725 40.80 3.24 29.78
N VAL A 726 40.02 3.62 28.79
CA VAL A 726 39.75 2.83 27.60
C VAL A 726 40.71 3.19 26.50
N ALA A 727 41.14 2.20 25.72
CA ALA A 727 42.00 2.45 24.57
C ALA A 727 41.35 3.40 23.56
N PRO A 728 42.11 4.24 22.86
CA PRO A 728 41.60 5.09 21.80
C PRO A 728 40.87 4.27 20.75
N GLY A 729 39.75 4.80 20.27
CA GLY A 729 38.89 4.12 19.27
C GLY A 729 37.80 3.25 19.86
N SER A 730 37.81 3.01 21.17
CA SER A 730 36.70 2.35 21.86
C SER A 730 35.73 3.42 22.35
N TRP A 731 34.55 3.41 21.82
CA TRP A 731 33.49 4.30 22.27
C TRP A 731 32.19 3.52 22.44
N ASN A 732 31.68 3.47 23.66
CA ASN A 732 30.35 2.98 23.95
C ASN A 732 29.72 3.82 25.06
N GLN A 733 28.45 4.12 25.01
CA GLN A 733 27.70 4.91 25.97
C GLN A 733 26.59 4.06 26.57
N LEU A 734 26.29 4.32 27.87
CA LEU A 734 25.23 3.58 28.56
C LEU A 734 23.86 3.77 27.88
N GLU A 735 23.60 4.98 27.43
CA GLU A 735 22.37 5.43 26.77
C GLU A 735 22.40 5.32 25.27
N VAL A 736 23.51 4.88 24.66
CA VAL A 736 23.67 4.70 23.22
C VAL A 736 24.32 3.36 22.94
N TRP A 737 23.60 2.47 22.30
CA TRP A 737 24.10 1.18 21.86
C TRP A 737 24.39 1.19 20.37
N ASP A 738 25.65 1.14 19.99
CA ASP A 738 26.14 1.14 18.62
C ASP A 738 26.71 -0.22 18.19
N ASP A 739 26.74 -1.20 19.08
CA ASP A 739 27.34 -2.52 18.93
C ASP A 739 26.29 -3.66 18.81
N ILE A 740 25.01 -3.35 18.63
CA ILE A 740 23.95 -4.36 18.47
C ILE A 740 24.12 -5.12 17.15
N ASN A 741 24.19 -6.44 17.23
CA ASN A 741 24.23 -7.29 16.06
C ASN A 741 22.85 -7.37 15.40
N ARG A 742 22.65 -6.59 14.35
CA ARG A 742 21.38 -6.48 13.62
C ARG A 742 20.93 -7.79 12.96
N MET A 743 21.84 -8.72 12.72
CA MET A 743 21.54 -10.02 12.10
C MET A 743 21.21 -11.12 13.13
N ARG A 744 21.41 -10.87 14.42
CA ARG A 744 21.11 -11.83 15.48
C ARG A 744 19.64 -11.77 15.87
N THR A 745 18.80 -12.30 14.98
CA THR A 745 17.35 -12.38 15.13
C THR A 745 16.85 -13.77 14.78
N LEU A 746 15.63 -14.12 15.17
CA LEU A 746 15.00 -15.39 14.80
C LEU A 746 14.68 -15.47 13.30
N ASN A 747 14.57 -14.35 12.59
CA ASN A 747 14.37 -14.35 11.13
C ASN A 747 15.51 -15.03 10.37
N THR A 748 16.72 -15.02 10.87
CA THR A 748 17.83 -15.76 10.25
C THR A 748 17.55 -17.27 10.22
N THR A 749 16.92 -17.78 11.27
CA THR A 749 16.49 -19.17 11.36
C THR A 749 15.27 -19.46 10.50
N GLN A 750 14.27 -18.55 10.50
CA GLN A 750 13.08 -18.64 9.66
C GLN A 750 13.44 -18.70 8.17
N SER A 751 14.36 -17.84 7.72
CA SER A 751 14.84 -17.82 6.33
C SER A 751 15.49 -19.17 5.94
N ARG A 752 16.32 -19.76 6.83
CA ARG A 752 16.93 -21.08 6.58
C ARG A 752 15.90 -22.20 6.50
N ARG A 753 14.82 -22.11 7.27
CA ARG A 753 13.71 -23.09 7.28
C ARG A 753 12.67 -22.84 6.19
N ARG A 754 12.78 -21.75 5.40
CA ARG A 754 11.77 -21.27 4.43
C ARG A 754 10.40 -21.03 5.07
N ALA A 755 10.39 -20.67 6.35
CA ALA A 755 9.20 -20.28 7.11
C ALA A 755 8.91 -18.79 6.94
N GLN A 756 7.72 -18.36 7.34
CA GLN A 756 7.33 -16.96 7.28
C GLN A 756 8.23 -16.10 8.17
N MET A 757 8.85 -15.06 7.59
CA MET A 757 9.69 -14.14 8.35
C MET A 757 8.83 -13.09 9.06
N HIS A 758 9.22 -12.75 10.28
CA HIS A 758 8.60 -11.65 11.01
C HIS A 758 8.96 -10.30 10.35
N VAL A 759 8.00 -9.39 10.26
CA VAL A 759 8.18 -8.11 9.56
C VAL A 759 9.24 -7.23 10.22
N CYS A 760 9.25 -7.17 11.56
CA CYS A 760 10.19 -6.38 12.36
C CYS A 760 10.76 -7.24 13.49
N PRO A 761 11.80 -8.06 13.24
CA PRO A 761 12.36 -8.95 14.26
C PRO A 761 13.16 -8.16 15.28
N LEU A 762 12.92 -8.42 16.57
CA LEU A 762 13.72 -7.85 17.67
C LEU A 762 15.08 -8.57 17.77
N GLN A 763 16.16 -7.81 17.97
CA GLN A 763 17.52 -8.35 18.11
C GLN A 763 17.68 -8.99 19.49
N ILE A 764 18.24 -10.19 19.50
CA ILE A 764 18.46 -10.98 20.73
C ILE A 764 19.40 -10.23 21.69
N ASP A 765 20.42 -9.55 21.17
CA ASP A 765 21.35 -8.74 21.97
C ASP A 765 20.64 -7.68 22.85
N ILE A 766 19.62 -7.03 22.29
CA ILE A 766 18.81 -6.05 23.04
C ILE A 766 18.09 -6.75 24.19
N VAL A 767 17.46 -7.88 23.90
CA VAL A 767 16.66 -8.63 24.88
C VAL A 767 17.52 -9.16 26.02
N GLU A 768 18.67 -9.74 25.71
CA GLU A 768 19.63 -10.26 26.70
C GLU A 768 20.07 -9.16 27.65
N ARG A 769 20.44 -7.97 27.14
CA ARG A 769 20.88 -6.82 27.98
C ARG A 769 19.78 -6.31 28.88
N ILE A 770 18.55 -6.21 28.40
CA ILE A 770 17.40 -5.74 29.19
C ILE A 770 17.05 -6.76 30.28
N ILE A 771 16.95 -8.06 29.95
CA ILE A 771 16.65 -9.11 30.92
C ILE A 771 17.72 -9.17 32.02
N ASN A 772 19.00 -9.17 31.65
CA ASN A 772 20.11 -9.22 32.59
C ASN A 772 20.10 -8.03 33.54
N ARG A 773 19.78 -6.83 33.05
CA ARG A 773 19.82 -5.60 33.82
C ARG A 773 18.63 -5.44 34.78
N TYR A 774 17.43 -5.84 34.36
CA TYR A 774 16.18 -5.48 35.01
C TYR A 774 15.42 -6.67 35.60
N SER A 775 16.00 -7.86 35.64
CA SER A 775 15.40 -9.06 36.26
C SER A 775 16.40 -9.92 37.00
N ASN A 776 15.91 -10.66 37.99
CA ASN A 776 16.64 -11.73 38.67
C ASN A 776 16.32 -13.08 37.97
N GLU A 777 17.14 -14.11 38.25
CA GLU A 777 16.79 -15.47 37.91
C GLU A 777 15.48 -15.89 38.62
N GLY A 778 14.65 -16.65 37.90
CA GLY A 778 13.31 -17.03 38.37
C GLY A 778 12.23 -15.96 38.21
N ASP A 779 12.59 -14.70 37.89
CA ASP A 779 11.61 -13.63 37.62
C ASP A 779 10.77 -13.93 36.37
N THR A 780 9.53 -13.42 36.33
CA THR A 780 8.65 -13.52 35.18
C THR A 780 8.84 -12.34 34.24
N VAL A 781 9.22 -12.63 33.00
CA VAL A 781 9.40 -11.66 31.90
C VAL A 781 8.23 -11.78 30.93
N TYR A 782 7.52 -10.68 30.68
CA TYR A 782 6.32 -10.67 29.84
C TYR A 782 6.48 -9.83 28.59
N ASP A 783 6.07 -10.40 27.46
CA ASP A 783 5.95 -9.74 26.16
C ASP A 783 4.50 -9.84 25.64
N PRO A 784 3.72 -8.74 25.66
CA PRO A 784 2.35 -8.72 25.11
C PRO A 784 2.27 -8.81 23.59
N PHE A 785 3.38 -8.56 22.87
CA PHE A 785 3.48 -8.62 21.40
C PHE A 785 4.57 -9.60 20.98
N GLY A 786 4.40 -10.87 21.38
CA GLY A 786 5.45 -11.88 21.35
C GLY A 786 6.10 -12.19 20.01
N GLY A 787 5.40 -11.99 18.89
CA GLY A 787 5.89 -12.33 17.56
C GLY A 787 6.39 -13.79 17.52
N LEU A 788 7.67 -13.98 17.14
CA LEU A 788 8.34 -15.28 17.20
C LEU A 788 8.77 -15.68 18.62
N MET A 789 8.25 -15.06 19.66
CA MET A 789 8.56 -15.26 21.07
C MET A 789 10.02 -14.98 21.44
N THR A 790 10.65 -14.01 20.81
CA THR A 790 12.07 -13.68 21.05
C THR A 790 12.34 -13.33 22.52
N VAL A 791 11.49 -12.51 23.15
CA VAL A 791 11.66 -12.10 24.55
C VAL A 791 11.41 -13.27 25.50
N PRO A 792 10.29 -14.00 25.46
CA PRO A 792 10.06 -15.17 26.32
C PRO A 792 11.12 -16.26 26.14
N MET A 793 11.53 -16.53 24.88
CA MET A 793 12.57 -17.53 24.59
C MET A 793 13.92 -17.15 25.24
N THR A 794 14.32 -15.89 25.10
CA THR A 794 15.56 -15.41 25.70
C THR A 794 15.48 -15.42 27.24
N ALA A 795 14.31 -15.11 27.82
CA ALA A 795 14.07 -15.21 29.24
C ALA A 795 14.29 -16.64 29.76
N VAL A 796 13.75 -17.65 29.07
CA VAL A 796 13.96 -19.06 29.38
C VAL A 796 15.46 -19.41 29.34
N LYS A 797 16.18 -19.04 28.29
CA LYS A 797 17.63 -19.29 28.17
C LYS A 797 18.46 -18.63 29.27
N MET A 798 17.94 -17.58 29.87
CA MET A 798 18.58 -16.85 30.96
C MET A 798 18.05 -17.26 32.35
N HIS A 799 17.38 -18.40 32.45
CA HIS A 799 16.79 -18.91 33.71
C HIS A 799 15.71 -18.01 34.33
N ARG A 800 14.90 -17.36 33.47
CA ARG A 800 13.69 -16.62 33.88
C ARG A 800 12.46 -17.38 33.35
N TYR A 801 11.29 -17.06 33.91
CA TYR A 801 10.01 -17.56 33.39
C TYR A 801 9.55 -16.65 32.23
N GLY A 802 9.50 -17.22 31.03
CA GLY A 802 9.08 -16.48 29.83
C GLY A 802 7.58 -16.49 29.63
N LYS A 803 6.93 -15.34 29.51
CA LYS A 803 5.49 -15.23 29.22
C LYS A 803 5.26 -14.39 27.99
N GLY A 804 4.45 -14.89 27.03
CA GLY A 804 4.20 -14.19 25.77
C GLY A 804 2.78 -14.35 25.26
N CYS A 805 2.29 -13.32 24.56
CA CYS A 805 1.01 -13.34 23.83
C CYS A 805 1.27 -13.00 22.37
N GLU A 806 0.64 -13.74 21.43
CA GLU A 806 0.74 -13.49 20.00
C GLU A 806 -0.60 -13.73 19.30
N LEU A 807 -0.97 -12.79 18.42
CA LEU A 807 -2.23 -12.79 17.70
C LEU A 807 -2.14 -13.48 16.32
N ASN A 808 -0.94 -13.54 15.73
CA ASN A 808 -0.71 -14.20 14.44
C ASN A 808 -0.47 -15.71 14.68
N PRO A 809 -1.31 -16.59 14.11
CA PRO A 809 -1.23 -18.03 14.37
C PRO A 809 0.07 -18.68 13.87
N ASP A 810 0.66 -18.18 12.78
CA ASP A 810 1.90 -18.72 12.23
C ASP A 810 3.10 -18.31 13.08
N TYR A 811 3.16 -17.05 13.53
CA TYR A 811 4.21 -16.59 14.46
C TYR A 811 4.10 -17.29 15.80
N PHE A 812 2.89 -17.45 16.33
CA PHE A 812 2.65 -18.19 17.56
C PHE A 812 3.17 -19.62 17.48
N ARG A 813 2.77 -20.38 16.42
CA ARG A 813 3.20 -21.77 16.21
C ARG A 813 4.73 -21.89 16.17
N ASP A 814 5.37 -21.03 15.38
CA ASP A 814 6.83 -21.06 15.21
C ASP A 814 7.53 -20.59 16.50
N GLY A 815 6.98 -19.59 17.20
CA GLY A 815 7.46 -19.10 18.47
C GLY A 815 7.42 -20.16 19.60
N VAL A 816 6.34 -20.93 19.67
CA VAL A 816 6.24 -22.08 20.59
C VAL A 816 7.34 -23.08 20.32
N GLY A 817 7.67 -23.37 19.06
CA GLY A 817 8.79 -24.24 18.71
C GLY A 817 10.15 -23.72 19.21
N TYR A 818 10.36 -22.41 19.20
CA TYR A 818 11.57 -21.79 19.77
C TYR A 818 11.60 -21.86 21.30
N LEU A 819 10.45 -21.69 21.96
CA LEU A 819 10.34 -21.83 23.43
C LEU A 819 10.65 -23.25 23.88
N GLN A 820 10.08 -24.24 23.21
CA GLN A 820 10.36 -25.67 23.49
C GLN A 820 11.85 -26.00 23.31
N ALA A 821 12.48 -25.49 22.25
CA ALA A 821 13.90 -25.69 22.01
C ALA A 821 14.76 -25.05 23.10
N ALA A 822 14.39 -23.82 23.54
CA ALA A 822 15.09 -23.12 24.62
C ALA A 822 14.95 -23.84 25.95
N GLU A 823 13.75 -24.33 26.28
CA GLU A 823 13.53 -25.12 27.50
C GLU A 823 14.36 -26.42 27.52
N ASN A 824 14.34 -27.15 26.42
CA ASN A 824 15.16 -28.38 26.30
C ASN A 824 16.65 -28.08 26.47
N GLU A 825 17.15 -26.95 25.92
CA GLU A 825 18.55 -26.56 26.09
C GLU A 825 18.92 -26.22 27.55
N VAL A 826 17.97 -25.67 28.31
CA VAL A 826 18.17 -25.34 29.74
C VAL A 826 18.01 -26.55 30.64
N ASP A 827 17.09 -27.48 30.30
CA ASP A 827 16.83 -28.70 31.09
C ASP A 827 17.80 -29.85 30.75
N GLU A 828 18.58 -29.74 29.65
CA GLU A 828 19.64 -30.73 29.38
C GLU A 828 20.75 -30.64 30.42
N PRO A 829 21.04 -31.72 31.17
CA PRO A 829 22.09 -31.71 32.16
C PRO A 829 23.46 -31.48 31.52
N THR A 830 24.18 -30.51 32.03
CA THR A 830 25.56 -30.23 31.61
C THR A 830 26.56 -31.25 32.16
N LEU A 831 27.74 -31.33 31.55
CA LEU A 831 28.80 -32.19 32.06
C LEU A 831 29.18 -31.89 33.53
N PHE A 832 28.97 -30.65 33.95
CA PHE A 832 29.24 -30.20 35.32
C PHE A 832 28.23 -30.73 36.35
N ASP A 833 26.99 -31.02 35.95
CA ASP A 833 25.94 -31.56 36.79
C ASP A 833 26.25 -33.04 37.19
N PHE A 834 27.13 -33.69 36.45
CA PHE A 834 27.62 -35.05 36.71
C PHE A 834 28.96 -35.09 37.46
N MET A 835 29.60 -33.92 37.73
CA MET A 835 30.81 -33.87 38.51
C MET A 835 30.44 -33.89 40.02
N PRO A 836 30.96 -34.85 40.82
CA PRO A 836 30.70 -34.81 42.23
C PRO A 836 31.25 -33.51 42.85
N GLU A 837 30.43 -32.87 43.71
CA GLU A 837 30.86 -31.73 44.49
C GLU A 837 32.19 -32.05 45.14
N VAL A 838 33.27 -31.45 44.65
CA VAL A 838 34.56 -31.48 45.36
C VAL A 838 34.35 -30.58 46.56
N ALA A 839 34.09 -31.21 47.70
CA ALA A 839 33.97 -30.53 48.95
C ALA A 839 35.19 -29.62 49.16
N GLN A 840 34.92 -28.30 49.27
CA GLN A 840 35.84 -27.31 49.71
C GLN A 840 36.22 -27.51 51.18
#